data_7287730609330de642c4c3bdc7d59c90
#
_entry.id   7287730609330de642c4c3bdc7d59c90
#
_cell.length_a   1.000
_cell.length_b   1.000
_cell.length_c   1.000
_cell.angle_alpha   90.00
_cell.angle_beta   90.00
_cell.angle_gamma   90.00
#
_symmetry.space_group_name_H-M   'P 1'
#
loop_
_entity.id
_entity.type
_entity.pdbx_description
1 polymer ?
#
loop_
_entity_poly.entity_id
_entity_poly.type
_entity_poly.pdbx_seq_one_letter_code
_entity_poly.pdbx_strand_id
1 'polypeptide(L)'
;MQKGNIGVTTENIFPVIKKFLYSDHEIFLRELVSNAVDATQKLKTLAERGDFKGEQGDLTVRVSLDADKGTLTISDRGVGMTADEIDRYINQIAFSGVTDFLDKYKDNANAIIGHFGLGFYSAFMVSKKVEIITRSYQEGTQAVKWSCDGSPAYEIEEVQKDDRGTDIVLYIDDDCKEFLEKTRIQQLLNKYCKFLPIAIAFGKKTEWKDGKQVDTEEDNIVNDVEPLWTKTPSTLKDEDYKAFYRTLYPMQDEPLFWIHLNVDYPFNLTGVLYFPRIHSNIELQRNKVMLYCNQVFVTDQVEGIVPDFLTLLHGVIDSPDIPLNVSRSYLQSDGDVKKISTYITKKVADRLQSLFKEDRKGFEEKWDSLKLFINYGMLSQEDFFERAKDFALLKDVDGKYFTYDEYRTLIKDNQTNKDGQLVCLYTNNKEEQYSYIEAARAKGYSVLLLEGELDVPVASMLEQKLEKCHFVRVDSDIVERLIQKDDAPKSNIDEADRENLSQVFRSQMPHIDKAEFNAEVEAMGETAQPILITQSEYMRRMKDMSRLQAGMAFYAQMPDAYSVVLNSDHALIKRVLEACKQSTADTLQPVEAEIKGLEARLAALRQQQSAKKPEEITEEERAEVSKTEKEIADQRAQKQAALADFGKGNDIVHQLVDLALLQNGLLKGGALDAFLKRSVALIK
;
A
#
# COMPACT_ATOMS: atom_id res chain seq x y z
N MET A 1 -9.25 56.97 -15.06
CA MET A 1 -8.90 55.84 -14.23
C MET A 1 -9.88 55.87 -13.06
N GLN A 2 -10.82 54.93 -13.00
CA GLN A 2 -11.83 54.87 -11.95
C GLN A 2 -11.28 53.98 -10.84
N LYS A 3 -11.12 54.48 -9.64
CA LYS A 3 -10.73 53.72 -8.45
C LYS A 3 -11.97 53.52 -7.59
N GLY A 4 -12.28 52.31 -7.20
CA GLY A 4 -13.36 51.97 -6.28
C GLY A 4 -12.90 50.88 -5.31
N ASN A 5 -13.58 50.74 -4.19
CA ASN A 5 -13.38 49.65 -3.23
C ASN A 5 -14.34 48.51 -3.55
N ILE A 6 -13.86 47.28 -3.43
CA ILE A 6 -14.74 46.09 -3.47
C ILE A 6 -15.46 46.04 -2.12
N GLY A 7 -16.79 46.13 -2.15
CA GLY A 7 -17.64 46.06 -0.96
C GLY A 7 -18.31 44.67 -0.87
N VAL A 8 -18.50 44.18 0.34
CA VAL A 8 -19.28 42.95 0.64
C VAL A 8 -20.47 43.38 1.52
N THR A 9 -21.69 42.98 1.10
CA THR A 9 -22.89 43.21 1.92
C THR A 9 -23.15 41.93 2.77
N THR A 10 -23.48 42.13 4.03
CA THR A 10 -23.73 41.05 5.00
C THR A 10 -24.89 40.14 4.54
N GLU A 11 -25.89 40.70 3.86
CA GLU A 11 -27.04 39.96 3.30
C GLU A 11 -26.61 38.88 2.28
N ASN A 12 -25.50 39.09 1.57
CA ASN A 12 -25.01 38.15 0.58
C ASN A 12 -24.01 37.15 1.15
N ILE A 13 -23.31 37.48 2.23
CA ILE A 13 -22.23 36.64 2.76
C ILE A 13 -22.75 35.53 3.70
N PHE A 14 -23.81 35.81 4.49
CA PHE A 14 -24.41 34.82 5.40
C PHE A 14 -24.91 33.57 4.71
N PRO A 15 -25.65 33.64 3.58
CA PRO A 15 -26.03 32.44 2.82
C PRO A 15 -24.85 31.65 2.27
N VAL A 16 -23.74 32.35 1.91
CA VAL A 16 -22.50 31.73 1.42
C VAL A 16 -21.80 30.97 2.55
N ILE A 17 -21.70 31.58 3.73
CA ILE A 17 -21.15 30.96 4.93
C ILE A 17 -21.96 29.69 5.29
N LYS A 18 -23.28 29.82 5.36
CA LYS A 18 -24.20 28.72 5.71
C LYS A 18 -24.13 27.56 4.72
N LYS A 19 -23.96 27.81 3.41
CA LYS A 19 -24.03 26.75 2.37
C LYS A 19 -22.68 26.24 1.89
N PHE A 20 -21.62 27.04 1.93
CA PHE A 20 -20.39 26.76 1.18
C PHE A 20 -19.10 26.79 2.00
N LEU A 21 -19.12 27.40 3.21
CA LEU A 21 -17.92 27.51 4.02
C LEU A 21 -17.51 26.15 4.63
N TYR A 22 -18.50 25.36 5.00
CA TYR A 22 -18.31 24.05 5.61
C TYR A 22 -19.10 22.99 4.83
N SER A 23 -18.41 21.92 4.49
CA SER A 23 -19.02 20.78 3.76
C SER A 23 -19.88 19.89 4.66
N ASP A 24 -19.70 19.98 5.99
CA ASP A 24 -20.34 19.13 6.97
C ASP A 24 -20.86 19.95 8.14
N HIS A 25 -22.14 19.78 8.50
CA HIS A 25 -22.78 20.47 9.60
C HIS A 25 -22.19 20.10 10.97
N GLU A 26 -21.66 18.89 11.12
CA GLU A 26 -21.03 18.41 12.37
C GLU A 26 -19.91 19.31 12.89
N ILE A 27 -19.25 20.03 12.01
CA ILE A 27 -18.09 20.88 12.30
C ILE A 27 -18.44 22.01 13.28
N PHE A 28 -19.71 22.42 13.38
CA PHE A 28 -20.13 23.50 14.30
C PHE A 28 -19.69 23.24 15.73
N LEU A 29 -19.82 21.98 16.21
CA LEU A 29 -19.47 21.65 17.59
C LEU A 29 -17.96 21.75 17.82
N ARG A 30 -17.15 21.26 16.87
CA ARG A 30 -15.69 21.43 16.90
C ARG A 30 -15.28 22.89 17.03
N GLU A 31 -15.83 23.74 16.18
CA GLU A 31 -15.46 25.17 16.13
C GLU A 31 -15.84 25.89 17.43
N LEU A 32 -17.06 25.68 17.93
CA LEU A 32 -17.51 26.34 19.13
C LEU A 32 -16.79 25.86 20.39
N VAL A 33 -16.55 24.55 20.53
CA VAL A 33 -15.78 24.00 21.65
C VAL A 33 -14.31 24.45 21.57
N SER A 34 -13.72 24.52 20.37
CA SER A 34 -12.36 25.06 20.17
C SER A 34 -12.25 26.51 20.59
N ASN A 35 -13.25 27.35 20.27
CA ASN A 35 -13.30 28.76 20.72
C ASN A 35 -13.38 28.87 22.24
N ALA A 36 -14.17 28.01 22.90
CA ALA A 36 -14.25 27.96 24.38
C ALA A 36 -12.91 27.54 25.01
N VAL A 37 -12.22 26.57 24.39
CA VAL A 37 -10.87 26.16 24.80
C VAL A 37 -9.88 27.30 24.63
N ASP A 38 -9.89 28.02 23.51
CA ASP A 38 -9.01 29.18 23.26
C ASP A 38 -9.25 30.31 24.26
N ALA A 39 -10.51 30.62 24.58
CA ALA A 39 -10.85 31.63 25.58
C ALA A 39 -10.29 31.25 26.96
N THR A 40 -10.31 29.96 27.28
CA THR A 40 -9.79 29.41 28.54
C THR A 40 -8.25 29.41 28.57
N GLN A 41 -7.60 29.04 27.47
CA GLN A 41 -6.14 29.07 27.33
C GLN A 41 -5.61 30.52 27.42
N LYS A 42 -6.29 31.48 26.80
CA LYS A 42 -5.95 32.91 26.93
C LYS A 42 -5.96 33.33 28.39
N LEU A 43 -6.96 32.93 29.18
CA LEU A 43 -7.01 33.23 30.61
C LEU A 43 -5.84 32.63 31.39
N LYS A 44 -5.52 31.36 31.12
CA LYS A 44 -4.35 30.71 31.72
C LYS A 44 -3.06 31.48 31.46
N THR A 45 -2.85 31.85 30.19
CA THR A 45 -1.67 32.63 29.78
C THR A 45 -1.61 33.99 30.49
N LEU A 46 -2.74 34.69 30.64
CA LEU A 46 -2.81 35.99 31.37
C LEU A 46 -2.48 35.78 32.87
N ALA A 47 -2.96 34.70 33.47
CA ALA A 47 -2.68 34.38 34.87
C ALA A 47 -1.21 34.02 35.08
N GLU A 48 -0.61 33.21 34.23
CA GLU A 48 0.82 32.83 34.30
C GLU A 48 1.74 34.04 34.19
N ARG A 49 1.36 35.03 33.39
CA ARG A 49 2.12 36.29 33.24
C ARG A 49 1.81 37.36 34.29
N GLY A 50 0.82 37.09 35.15
CA GLY A 50 0.39 38.05 36.19
C GLY A 50 -0.49 39.21 35.71
N ASP A 51 -0.97 39.14 34.44
CA ASP A 51 -1.93 40.11 33.89
C ASP A 51 -3.36 39.84 34.40
N PHE A 52 -3.65 38.65 34.88
CA PHE A 52 -4.86 38.28 35.60
C PHE A 52 -4.52 37.85 37.03
N LYS A 53 -5.06 38.58 38.01
CA LYS A 53 -4.80 38.35 39.46
C LYS A 53 -5.95 37.68 40.21
N GLY A 54 -7.08 37.48 39.54
CA GLY A 54 -8.23 36.79 40.12
C GLY A 54 -8.05 35.28 40.29
N GLU A 55 -8.93 34.65 41.01
CA GLU A 55 -8.97 33.19 41.07
C GLU A 55 -9.40 32.61 39.74
N GLN A 56 -8.64 31.62 39.23
CA GLN A 56 -8.98 30.94 38.00
C GLN A 56 -10.24 30.06 38.14
N GLY A 57 -10.42 29.44 39.31
CA GLY A 57 -11.55 28.54 39.59
C GLY A 57 -11.57 27.31 38.71
N ASP A 58 -12.77 26.77 38.48
CA ASP A 58 -12.97 25.64 37.57
C ASP A 58 -13.01 26.12 36.11
N LEU A 59 -12.04 25.70 35.34
CA LEU A 59 -11.84 26.07 33.92
C LEU A 59 -12.42 25.02 32.95
N THR A 60 -13.20 24.05 33.45
CA THR A 60 -13.84 23.03 32.61
C THR A 60 -14.84 23.65 31.65
N VAL A 61 -14.68 23.38 30.36
CA VAL A 61 -15.69 23.71 29.33
C VAL A 61 -16.86 22.72 29.48
N ARG A 62 -18.08 23.25 29.52
CA ARG A 62 -19.29 22.43 29.69
C ARG A 62 -20.15 22.46 28.45
N VAL A 63 -20.50 21.29 27.94
CA VAL A 63 -21.51 21.12 26.90
C VAL A 63 -22.77 20.58 27.56
N SER A 64 -23.90 21.26 27.40
CA SER A 64 -25.17 20.85 27.97
C SER A 64 -26.28 20.85 26.93
N LEU A 65 -27.18 19.88 27.03
CA LEU A 65 -28.28 19.66 26.11
C LEU A 65 -29.61 19.75 26.90
N ASP A 66 -30.50 20.61 26.43
CA ASP A 66 -31.91 20.69 26.91
C ASP A 66 -32.83 20.36 25.75
N ALA A 67 -33.25 19.10 25.69
CA ALA A 67 -34.08 18.62 24.59
C ALA A 67 -35.52 19.22 24.64
N ASP A 68 -36.02 19.60 25.81
CA ASP A 68 -37.35 20.18 25.97
C ASP A 68 -37.41 21.63 25.45
N LYS A 69 -36.31 22.39 25.65
CA LYS A 69 -36.16 23.72 25.08
C LYS A 69 -35.61 23.72 23.67
N GLY A 70 -35.13 22.57 23.17
CA GLY A 70 -34.45 22.44 21.87
C GLY A 70 -33.16 23.21 21.81
N THR A 71 -32.36 23.23 22.91
CA THR A 71 -31.13 24.00 23.00
C THR A 71 -29.92 23.14 23.29
N LEU A 72 -28.78 23.51 22.66
CA LEU A 72 -27.45 23.04 22.98
C LEU A 72 -26.62 24.22 23.46
N THR A 73 -25.99 24.09 24.63
CA THR A 73 -25.19 25.18 25.24
C THR A 73 -23.76 24.77 25.41
N ILE A 74 -22.82 25.63 25.00
CA ILE A 74 -21.39 25.51 25.24
C ILE A 74 -20.98 26.64 26.20
N SER A 75 -20.43 26.28 27.34
CA SER A 75 -20.05 27.21 28.41
C SER A 75 -18.57 27.12 28.73
N ASP A 76 -17.87 28.26 28.75
CA ASP A 76 -16.51 28.39 29.26
C ASP A 76 -16.42 29.37 30.43
N ARG A 77 -15.29 29.32 31.14
CA ARG A 77 -14.91 30.28 32.19
C ARG A 77 -13.61 30.99 31.84
N GLY A 78 -13.39 31.21 30.52
CA GLY A 78 -12.24 31.88 29.96
C GLY A 78 -12.26 33.39 30.13
N VAL A 79 -11.67 34.10 29.17
CA VAL A 79 -11.55 35.58 29.22
C VAL A 79 -12.89 36.31 29.11
N GLY A 80 -13.93 35.71 28.53
CA GLY A 80 -15.18 36.41 28.21
C GLY A 80 -15.01 37.59 27.26
N MET A 81 -16.07 38.38 27.09
CA MET A 81 -16.05 39.54 26.19
C MET A 81 -16.83 40.72 26.80
N THR A 82 -16.38 41.93 26.52
CA THR A 82 -17.13 43.19 26.71
C THR A 82 -18.08 43.43 25.53
N ALA A 83 -19.00 44.38 25.63
CA ALA A 83 -19.86 44.78 24.54
C ALA A 83 -19.05 45.26 23.29
N ASP A 84 -17.99 46.02 23.50
CA ASP A 84 -17.11 46.53 22.43
C ASP A 84 -16.34 45.37 21.78
N GLU A 85 -15.94 44.35 22.56
CA GLU A 85 -15.27 43.14 22.04
C GLU A 85 -16.24 42.27 21.21
N ILE A 86 -17.53 42.19 21.63
CA ILE A 86 -18.57 41.51 20.80
C ILE A 86 -18.71 42.25 19.46
N ASP A 87 -18.80 43.55 19.48
CA ASP A 87 -18.92 44.32 18.24
C ASP A 87 -17.74 44.14 17.32
N ARG A 88 -16.55 44.01 17.88
CA ARG A 88 -15.32 43.82 17.12
C ARG A 88 -15.09 42.38 16.66
N TYR A 89 -15.37 41.35 17.48
CA TYR A 89 -14.99 39.97 17.21
C TYR A 89 -16.14 39.05 16.75
N ILE A 90 -17.40 39.48 17.04
CA ILE A 90 -18.58 38.70 16.65
C ILE A 90 -19.32 39.39 15.51
N ASN A 91 -19.47 40.74 15.53
CA ASN A 91 -20.21 41.47 14.50
C ASN A 91 -19.38 41.76 13.24
N GLN A 92 -18.05 41.57 13.27
CA GLN A 92 -17.17 41.72 12.11
C GLN A 92 -16.73 40.36 11.59
N ILE A 93 -17.29 39.95 10.44
CA ILE A 93 -17.01 38.67 9.80
C ILE A 93 -15.53 38.62 9.37
N ALA A 94 -14.86 37.51 9.60
CA ALA A 94 -13.44 37.25 9.31
C ALA A 94 -12.46 38.15 10.09
N PHE A 95 -12.88 38.72 11.21
CA PHE A 95 -12.02 39.40 12.15
C PHE A 95 -11.76 38.51 13.38
N SER A 96 -10.50 38.27 13.70
CA SER A 96 -10.11 37.40 14.82
C SER A 96 -9.32 38.20 15.88
N GLY A 97 -9.78 38.14 17.13
CA GLY A 97 -9.03 38.69 18.28
C GLY A 97 -7.74 37.90 18.59
N VAL A 98 -7.46 36.83 17.85
CA VAL A 98 -6.24 36.05 17.95
C VAL A 98 -5.03 36.85 17.48
N THR A 99 -5.14 37.59 16.40
CA THR A 99 -4.05 38.44 15.87
C THR A 99 -3.56 39.46 16.91
N ASP A 100 -4.48 40.15 17.53
CA ASP A 100 -4.16 41.13 18.59
C ASP A 100 -3.52 40.50 19.81
N PHE A 101 -3.94 39.26 20.16
CA PHE A 101 -3.38 38.49 21.25
C PHE A 101 -1.96 37.97 20.92
N LEU A 102 -1.76 37.43 19.71
CA LEU A 102 -0.47 36.93 19.25
C LEU A 102 0.58 38.02 19.09
N ASP A 103 0.20 39.21 18.63
CA ASP A 103 1.10 40.36 18.53
C ASP A 103 1.62 40.80 19.92
N LYS A 104 0.78 40.66 20.93
CA LYS A 104 1.12 41.00 22.31
C LYS A 104 1.86 39.85 23.04
N TYR A 105 1.60 38.60 22.69
CA TYR A 105 2.06 37.38 23.40
C TYR A 105 2.71 36.34 22.47
N LYS A 106 3.74 36.77 21.69
CA LYS A 106 4.38 35.97 20.61
C LYS A 106 4.89 34.60 21.03
N ASP A 107 5.33 34.43 22.28
CA ASP A 107 5.90 33.16 22.76
C ASP A 107 4.85 32.05 22.97
N ASN A 108 3.55 32.41 22.99
CA ASN A 108 2.44 31.48 23.19
C ASN A 108 1.57 31.31 21.91
N ALA A 109 2.10 31.71 20.76
CA ALA A 109 1.39 31.69 19.48
C ALA A 109 0.85 30.32 19.11
N ASN A 110 1.59 29.27 19.42
CA ASN A 110 1.25 27.89 19.07
C ASN A 110 0.13 27.26 19.93
N ALA A 111 -0.30 27.93 21.02
CA ALA A 111 -1.34 27.39 21.91
C ALA A 111 -2.77 27.73 21.46
N ILE A 112 -2.95 28.61 20.48
CA ILE A 112 -4.27 29.08 20.05
C ILE A 112 -4.71 28.31 18.80
N ILE A 113 -5.96 27.84 18.83
CA ILE A 113 -6.57 26.99 17.83
C ILE A 113 -7.19 27.80 16.69
N GLY A 114 -7.94 28.88 17.01
CA GLY A 114 -8.74 29.66 16.05
C GLY A 114 -7.96 30.77 15.37
N HIS A 115 -7.84 30.78 14.04
CA HIS A 115 -7.10 31.80 13.29
C HIS A 115 -7.94 32.65 12.32
N PHE A 116 -9.11 32.15 11.88
CA PHE A 116 -9.83 32.74 10.73
C PHE A 116 -10.98 33.69 11.08
N GLY A 117 -11.43 33.75 12.34
CA GLY A 117 -12.58 34.57 12.75
C GLY A 117 -13.92 34.18 12.11
N LEU A 118 -14.03 32.94 11.62
CA LEU A 118 -15.23 32.43 10.93
C LEU A 118 -15.88 31.27 11.66
N GLY A 119 -15.17 30.59 12.57
CA GLY A 119 -15.64 29.38 13.25
C GLY A 119 -16.96 29.56 14.02
N PHE A 120 -17.15 30.72 14.65
CA PHE A 120 -18.39 31.02 15.37
C PHE A 120 -19.64 30.95 14.48
N TYR A 121 -19.53 31.41 13.22
CA TYR A 121 -20.68 31.44 12.30
C TYR A 121 -21.16 30.05 11.86
N SER A 122 -20.40 29.00 12.12
CA SER A 122 -20.85 27.61 11.92
C SER A 122 -22.07 27.28 12.81
N ALA A 123 -22.30 28.00 13.90
CA ALA A 123 -23.47 27.88 14.75
C ALA A 123 -24.78 28.04 13.97
N PHE A 124 -24.82 28.93 12.98
CA PHE A 124 -26.00 29.18 12.15
C PHE A 124 -26.28 28.12 11.09
N MET A 125 -25.42 27.14 10.95
CA MET A 125 -25.67 25.97 10.08
C MET A 125 -26.69 25.00 10.70
N VAL A 126 -26.78 24.98 12.03
CA VAL A 126 -27.59 24.02 12.79
C VAL A 126 -28.64 24.67 13.69
N SER A 127 -28.63 26.00 13.82
CA SER A 127 -29.53 26.72 14.72
C SER A 127 -30.31 27.83 14.02
N LYS A 128 -31.56 28.01 14.43
CA LYS A 128 -32.45 29.08 14.01
C LYS A 128 -32.24 30.40 14.79
N LYS A 129 -31.57 30.32 15.95
CA LYS A 129 -31.19 31.45 16.78
C LYS A 129 -29.96 31.08 17.61
N VAL A 130 -29.06 32.03 17.79
CA VAL A 130 -27.88 31.91 18.67
C VAL A 130 -27.93 33.06 19.70
N GLU A 131 -27.67 32.71 20.96
CA GLU A 131 -27.46 33.67 22.05
C GLU A 131 -26.06 33.52 22.61
N ILE A 132 -25.37 34.65 22.88
CA ILE A 132 -24.09 34.71 23.58
C ILE A 132 -24.32 35.48 24.87
N ILE A 133 -24.09 34.82 26.02
CA ILE A 133 -24.16 35.47 27.33
C ILE A 133 -22.75 35.49 27.90
N THR A 134 -22.15 36.68 28.03
CA THR A 134 -20.71 36.77 28.33
C THR A 134 -20.39 37.88 29.32
N ARG A 135 -19.35 37.65 30.13
CA ARG A 135 -18.74 38.60 31.07
C ARG A 135 -17.23 38.53 30.95
N SER A 136 -16.62 39.69 30.68
CA SER A 136 -15.18 39.82 30.56
C SER A 136 -14.47 39.57 31.91
N TYR A 137 -13.21 39.09 31.87
CA TYR A 137 -12.32 38.97 33.03
C TYR A 137 -11.87 40.35 33.58
N GLN A 138 -12.09 41.39 32.81
CA GLN A 138 -11.69 42.75 33.19
C GLN A 138 -12.59 43.27 34.32
N GLU A 139 -11.99 43.80 35.36
CA GLU A 139 -12.72 44.32 36.51
C GLU A 139 -13.64 45.47 36.11
N GLY A 140 -14.85 45.51 36.70
CA GLY A 140 -15.85 46.57 36.47
C GLY A 140 -16.65 46.49 35.18
N THR A 141 -16.45 45.43 34.40
CA THR A 141 -17.25 45.23 33.16
C THR A 141 -18.60 44.62 33.47
N GLN A 142 -19.63 45.09 32.72
CA GLN A 142 -20.98 44.53 32.77
C GLN A 142 -21.07 43.27 31.90
N ALA A 143 -21.88 42.30 32.32
CA ALA A 143 -22.22 41.17 31.49
C ALA A 143 -23.25 41.56 30.43
N VAL A 144 -23.10 41.01 29.25
CA VAL A 144 -23.97 41.31 28.11
C VAL A 144 -24.51 40.02 27.48
N LYS A 145 -25.72 40.16 26.93
CA LYS A 145 -26.34 39.13 26.10
C LYS A 145 -26.49 39.67 24.67
N TRP A 146 -25.91 38.96 23.73
CA TRP A 146 -26.08 39.17 22.31
C TRP A 146 -26.99 38.09 21.73
N SER A 147 -27.85 38.44 20.78
CA SER A 147 -28.71 37.46 20.10
C SER A 147 -28.88 37.77 18.62
N CYS A 148 -28.93 36.71 17.80
CA CYS A 148 -29.12 36.80 16.35
C CYS A 148 -29.85 35.54 15.84
N ASP A 149 -30.74 35.75 14.88
CA ASP A 149 -31.53 34.69 14.23
C ASP A 149 -30.92 34.23 12.87
N GLY A 150 -29.69 34.65 12.59
CA GLY A 150 -29.01 34.37 11.31
C GLY A 150 -29.35 35.42 10.21
N SER A 151 -30.12 36.45 10.53
CA SER A 151 -30.22 37.65 9.71
C SER A 151 -29.03 38.61 9.98
N PRO A 152 -28.83 39.65 9.18
CA PRO A 152 -27.80 40.64 9.46
C PRO A 152 -28.04 41.47 10.73
N ALA A 153 -29.24 41.39 11.32
CA ALA A 153 -29.59 42.09 12.53
C ALA A 153 -29.25 41.32 13.78
N TYR A 154 -28.79 42.00 14.80
CA TYR A 154 -28.54 41.45 16.13
C TYR A 154 -29.12 42.36 17.21
N GLU A 155 -29.30 41.78 18.38
CA GLU A 155 -29.70 42.53 19.58
C GLU A 155 -28.62 42.35 20.65
N ILE A 156 -28.33 43.39 21.41
CA ILE A 156 -27.42 43.33 22.57
C ILE A 156 -28.07 44.01 23.76
N GLU A 157 -28.04 43.39 24.92
CA GLU A 157 -28.61 43.91 26.16
C GLU A 157 -27.69 43.59 27.37
N GLU A 158 -27.69 44.48 28.35
CA GLU A 158 -27.02 44.21 29.62
C GLU A 158 -27.79 43.16 30.43
N VAL A 159 -27.06 42.19 30.98
CA VAL A 159 -27.66 41.12 31.79
C VAL A 159 -26.83 40.89 33.06
N GLN A 160 -27.39 40.12 33.98
CA GLN A 160 -26.63 39.66 35.14
C GLN A 160 -26.02 38.31 34.84
N LYS A 161 -24.70 38.20 35.04
CA LYS A 161 -23.93 36.92 35.00
C LYS A 161 -22.84 37.03 36.10
N ASP A 162 -22.91 36.17 37.07
CA ASP A 162 -22.03 36.23 38.23
C ASP A 162 -20.59 35.85 37.90
N ASP A 163 -20.42 34.84 37.06
CA ASP A 163 -19.11 34.32 36.66
C ASP A 163 -18.63 34.96 35.33
N ARG A 164 -17.30 35.12 35.21
CA ARG A 164 -16.69 35.45 33.90
C ARG A 164 -16.84 34.32 32.90
N GLY A 165 -16.55 34.56 31.65
CA GLY A 165 -16.58 33.59 30.57
C GLY A 165 -17.83 33.76 29.69
N THR A 166 -18.05 32.79 28.81
CA THR A 166 -19.06 32.86 27.77
C THR A 166 -19.92 31.58 27.77
N ASP A 167 -21.24 31.79 27.66
CA ASP A 167 -22.22 30.75 27.39
C ASP A 167 -22.81 31.00 25.98
N ILE A 168 -22.62 30.07 25.04
CA ILE A 168 -23.19 30.09 23.70
C ILE A 168 -24.37 29.16 23.68
N VAL A 169 -25.58 29.68 23.49
CA VAL A 169 -26.84 28.92 23.46
C VAL A 169 -27.33 28.83 22.02
N LEU A 170 -27.41 27.63 21.50
CA LEU A 170 -27.90 27.30 20.15
C LEU A 170 -29.35 26.81 20.25
N TYR A 171 -30.29 27.52 19.63
CA TYR A 171 -31.67 27.05 19.43
C TYR A 171 -31.68 26.24 18.13
N ILE A 172 -31.63 24.90 18.27
CA ILE A 172 -31.46 23.97 17.16
C ILE A 172 -32.61 24.06 16.16
N ASP A 173 -32.28 24.09 14.88
CA ASP A 173 -33.24 24.13 13.78
C ASP A 173 -34.00 22.80 13.67
N ASP A 174 -35.24 22.85 13.17
CA ASP A 174 -36.09 21.67 13.04
C ASP A 174 -35.49 20.60 12.09
N ASP A 175 -34.71 21.02 11.10
CA ASP A 175 -34.03 20.13 10.17
C ASP A 175 -32.75 19.49 10.76
N CYS A 176 -32.32 19.97 11.95
CA CYS A 176 -31.06 19.56 12.61
C CYS A 176 -31.30 18.87 13.97
N LYS A 177 -32.48 18.30 14.20
CA LYS A 177 -32.87 17.67 15.49
C LYS A 177 -31.98 16.53 15.96
N GLU A 178 -31.18 15.92 15.06
CA GLU A 178 -30.17 14.95 15.45
C GLU A 178 -29.17 15.49 16.48
N PHE A 179 -28.89 16.79 16.48
CA PHE A 179 -28.00 17.45 17.45
C PHE A 179 -28.67 17.73 18.81
N LEU A 180 -29.92 17.34 18.99
CA LEU A 180 -30.60 17.28 20.28
C LEU A 180 -30.54 15.86 20.94
N GLU A 181 -29.86 14.91 20.26
CA GLU A 181 -29.65 13.56 20.79
C GLU A 181 -28.33 13.48 21.56
N LYS A 182 -28.38 13.04 22.85
CA LYS A 182 -27.20 12.91 23.71
C LYS A 182 -26.13 12.02 23.08
N THR A 183 -26.53 10.91 22.46
CA THR A 183 -25.61 9.97 21.79
C THR A 183 -24.89 10.62 20.62
N ARG A 184 -25.57 11.47 19.86
CA ARG A 184 -24.99 12.17 18.71
C ARG A 184 -23.95 13.19 19.15
N ILE A 185 -24.24 14.01 20.14
CA ILE A 185 -23.28 14.98 20.70
C ILE A 185 -22.07 14.26 21.31
N GLN A 186 -22.28 13.16 22.05
CA GLN A 186 -21.18 12.38 22.58
C GLN A 186 -20.25 11.84 21.49
N GLN A 187 -20.81 11.34 20.39
CA GLN A 187 -20.02 10.87 19.24
C GLN A 187 -19.19 12.00 18.64
N LEU A 188 -19.78 13.19 18.46
CA LEU A 188 -19.08 14.36 17.90
C LEU A 188 -17.97 14.86 18.83
N LEU A 189 -18.21 14.93 20.14
CA LEU A 189 -17.20 15.28 21.11
C LEU A 189 -16.03 14.28 21.11
N ASN A 190 -16.34 12.99 21.05
CA ASN A 190 -15.32 11.95 20.93
C ASN A 190 -14.52 12.02 19.63
N LYS A 191 -15.16 12.40 18.52
CA LYS A 191 -14.52 12.53 17.21
C LYS A 191 -13.60 13.74 17.13
N TYR A 192 -14.10 14.91 17.53
CA TYR A 192 -13.43 16.19 17.27
C TYR A 192 -12.67 16.76 18.46
N CYS A 193 -13.09 16.44 19.69
CA CYS A 193 -12.64 17.11 20.91
C CYS A 193 -11.86 16.21 21.87
N LYS A 194 -11.65 14.94 21.50
CA LYS A 194 -11.08 13.88 22.35
C LYS A 194 -9.76 14.26 23.05
N PHE A 195 -8.97 15.12 22.46
CA PHE A 195 -7.63 15.44 22.93
C PHE A 195 -7.40 16.95 23.14
N LEU A 196 -8.45 17.75 23.19
CA LEU A 196 -8.33 19.18 23.47
C LEU A 196 -7.69 19.43 24.86
N PRO A 197 -6.86 20.50 25.01
CA PRO A 197 -6.02 20.71 26.20
C PRO A 197 -6.76 21.29 27.42
N ILE A 198 -8.07 21.45 27.35
CA ILE A 198 -8.93 21.85 28.46
C ILE A 198 -9.98 20.75 28.69
N ALA A 199 -10.27 20.44 29.97
CA ALA A 199 -11.27 19.46 30.30
C ALA A 199 -12.66 19.87 29.76
N ILE A 200 -13.33 18.93 29.10
CA ILE A 200 -14.66 19.10 28.52
C ILE A 200 -15.63 18.15 29.22
N ALA A 201 -16.63 18.71 29.86
CA ALA A 201 -17.67 17.96 30.54
C ALA A 201 -18.95 17.86 29.66
N PHE A 202 -19.48 16.65 29.53
CA PHE A 202 -20.78 16.42 28.92
C PHE A 202 -21.59 15.43 29.72
N GLY A 203 -22.60 15.93 30.42
CA GLY A 203 -23.42 15.16 31.37
C GLY A 203 -22.67 14.80 32.65
N LYS A 204 -23.23 13.86 33.39
CA LYS A 204 -22.67 13.33 34.64
C LYS A 204 -22.11 11.91 34.43
N LYS A 205 -21.14 11.51 35.25
CA LYS A 205 -20.74 10.11 35.33
C LYS A 205 -21.89 9.25 35.80
N THR A 206 -22.01 8.05 35.25
CA THR A 206 -23.04 7.11 35.63
C THR A 206 -22.45 5.92 36.38
N GLU A 207 -23.17 5.47 37.42
CA GLU A 207 -22.84 4.26 38.19
C GLU A 207 -24.00 3.27 38.14
N TRP A 208 -23.66 1.99 38.22
CA TRP A 208 -24.67 0.93 38.36
C TRP A 208 -25.07 0.79 39.80
N LYS A 209 -26.35 1.16 40.14
CA LYS A 209 -26.95 0.93 41.46
C LYS A 209 -28.25 0.16 41.26
N ASP A 210 -28.43 -0.96 41.96
CA ASP A 210 -29.62 -1.78 41.92
C ASP A 210 -30.10 -2.20 40.51
N GLY A 211 -29.14 -2.52 39.62
CA GLY A 211 -29.43 -2.94 38.24
C GLY A 211 -29.88 -1.80 37.31
N LYS A 212 -29.73 -0.53 37.73
CA LYS A 212 -30.00 0.66 36.92
C LYS A 212 -28.82 1.57 36.90
N GLN A 213 -28.62 2.24 35.76
CA GLN A 213 -27.65 3.30 35.61
C GLN A 213 -28.17 4.59 36.24
N VAL A 214 -27.42 5.17 37.20
CA VAL A 214 -27.79 6.38 37.92
C VAL A 214 -26.68 7.40 37.74
N ASP A 215 -27.05 8.65 37.45
CA ASP A 215 -26.11 9.76 37.37
C ASP A 215 -25.53 10.06 38.76
N THR A 216 -24.22 10.31 38.80
CA THR A 216 -23.52 10.77 40.00
C THR A 216 -23.46 12.31 40.06
N GLU A 217 -22.90 12.87 41.11
CA GLU A 217 -22.65 14.33 41.19
C GLU A 217 -21.42 14.76 40.35
N GLU A 218 -20.56 13.82 39.93
CA GLU A 218 -19.33 14.13 39.19
C GLU A 218 -19.61 14.39 37.70
N ASP A 219 -18.93 15.40 37.16
CA ASP A 219 -18.96 15.69 35.73
C ASP A 219 -18.33 14.54 34.91
N ASN A 220 -18.94 14.19 33.80
CA ASN A 220 -18.36 13.25 32.86
C ASN A 220 -17.41 13.98 31.92
N ILE A 221 -16.10 13.89 32.17
CA ILE A 221 -15.05 14.46 31.32
C ILE A 221 -14.86 13.54 30.11
N VAL A 222 -15.01 14.09 28.90
CA VAL A 222 -15.05 13.31 27.65
C VAL A 222 -13.73 13.30 26.88
N ASN A 223 -12.73 14.09 27.30
CA ASN A 223 -11.46 14.23 26.63
C ASN A 223 -10.27 13.92 27.52
N ASP A 224 -9.11 13.64 26.90
CA ASP A 224 -7.81 13.53 27.53
C ASP A 224 -7.01 14.80 27.24
N VAL A 225 -6.74 15.59 28.29
CA VAL A 225 -6.10 16.92 28.19
C VAL A 225 -4.59 16.84 28.00
N GLU A 226 -3.97 15.69 28.26
CA GLU A 226 -2.53 15.45 28.13
C GLU A 226 -2.29 14.16 27.33
N PRO A 227 -2.64 14.13 26.06
CA PRO A 227 -2.49 12.93 25.27
C PRO A 227 -1.01 12.52 25.16
N LEU A 228 -0.78 11.24 24.93
CA LEU A 228 0.54 10.63 25.01
C LEU A 228 1.60 11.34 24.17
N TRP A 229 1.24 11.81 22.97
CA TRP A 229 2.21 12.44 22.04
C TRP A 229 2.68 13.84 22.48
N THR A 230 2.01 14.48 23.45
CA THR A 230 2.47 15.77 24.01
C THR A 230 3.49 15.59 25.12
N LYS A 231 3.67 14.36 25.62
CA LYS A 231 4.60 14.04 26.71
C LYS A 231 6.01 13.80 26.16
N THR A 232 7.01 14.10 26.99
CA THR A 232 8.41 13.85 26.59
C THR A 232 8.66 12.34 26.47
N PRO A 233 9.20 11.83 25.34
CA PRO A 233 9.39 10.40 25.11
C PRO A 233 10.17 9.67 26.20
N SER A 234 11.16 10.33 26.83
CA SER A 234 11.98 9.76 27.90
C SER A 234 11.22 9.48 29.20
N THR A 235 10.03 10.04 29.37
CA THR A 235 9.16 9.81 30.54
C THR A 235 8.19 8.66 30.38
N LEU A 236 8.06 8.14 29.15
CA LEU A 236 7.09 7.13 28.76
C LEU A 236 7.69 5.74 28.74
N LYS A 237 6.88 4.74 29.08
CA LYS A 237 7.20 3.31 29.02
C LYS A 237 6.44 2.64 27.89
N ASP A 238 6.88 1.47 27.49
CA ASP A 238 6.24 0.67 26.45
C ASP A 238 4.73 0.43 26.71
N GLU A 239 4.37 0.22 27.99
CA GLU A 239 2.97 0.01 28.36
C GLU A 239 2.10 1.26 28.13
N ASP A 240 2.66 2.46 28.27
CA ASP A 240 1.92 3.70 27.99
C ASP A 240 1.56 3.79 26.49
N TYR A 241 2.50 3.46 25.60
CA TYR A 241 2.27 3.41 24.16
C TYR A 241 1.24 2.35 23.76
N LYS A 242 1.31 1.16 24.35
CA LYS A 242 0.34 0.09 24.10
C LYS A 242 -1.05 0.45 24.64
N ALA A 243 -1.13 1.03 25.83
CA ALA A 243 -2.41 1.49 26.40
C ALA A 243 -3.05 2.57 25.51
N PHE A 244 -2.24 3.52 25.04
CA PHE A 244 -2.71 4.55 24.12
C PHE A 244 -3.18 3.96 22.79
N TYR A 245 -2.45 2.98 22.22
CA TYR A 245 -2.86 2.27 21.01
C TYR A 245 -4.22 1.58 21.18
N ARG A 246 -4.45 0.87 22.31
CA ARG A 246 -5.74 0.23 22.61
C ARG A 246 -6.88 1.25 22.73
N THR A 247 -6.59 2.46 23.21
CA THR A 247 -7.57 3.56 23.30
C THR A 247 -7.97 4.08 21.91
N LEU A 248 -7.03 4.11 20.95
CA LEU A 248 -7.29 4.54 19.59
C LEU A 248 -7.92 3.42 18.74
N TYR A 249 -7.47 2.17 18.92
CA TYR A 249 -7.80 1.01 18.08
C TYR A 249 -8.20 -0.21 18.94
N PRO A 250 -9.34 -0.16 19.66
CA PRO A 250 -9.70 -1.19 20.65
C PRO A 250 -9.95 -2.58 20.09
N MET A 251 -10.16 -2.70 18.76
CA MET A 251 -10.42 -3.96 18.07
C MET A 251 -9.22 -4.49 17.27
N GLN A 252 -8.04 -3.88 17.44
CA GLN A 252 -6.82 -4.27 16.72
C GLN A 252 -5.85 -5.02 17.65
N ASP A 253 -5.03 -5.89 17.07
CA ASP A 253 -3.93 -6.54 17.77
C ASP A 253 -2.87 -5.50 18.20
N GLU A 254 -2.05 -5.86 19.19
CA GLU A 254 -0.95 -5.00 19.62
C GLU A 254 0.01 -4.69 18.48
N PRO A 255 0.51 -3.43 18.40
CA PRO A 255 1.43 -3.03 17.35
C PRO A 255 2.78 -3.74 17.50
N LEU A 256 3.51 -3.89 16.40
CA LEU A 256 4.86 -4.46 16.38
C LEU A 256 5.86 -3.57 17.13
N PHE A 257 5.76 -2.27 16.93
CA PHE A 257 6.52 -1.20 17.57
C PHE A 257 5.90 0.15 17.19
N TRP A 258 6.49 1.23 17.70
CA TRP A 258 6.04 2.61 17.47
C TRP A 258 7.21 3.56 17.26
N ILE A 259 6.88 4.72 16.73
CA ILE A 259 7.77 5.85 16.55
C ILE A 259 7.12 7.07 17.18
N HIS A 260 7.74 7.62 18.22
CA HIS A 260 7.31 8.89 18.79
C HIS A 260 7.98 10.03 18.02
N LEU A 261 7.17 10.88 17.41
CA LEU A 261 7.59 12.09 16.72
C LEU A 261 7.58 13.24 17.73
N ASN A 262 8.69 13.95 17.81
CA ASN A 262 8.82 15.14 18.65
C ASN A 262 9.88 16.06 18.04
N VAL A 263 9.41 17.07 17.30
CA VAL A 263 10.23 18.00 16.50
C VAL A 263 9.72 19.39 16.73
N ASP A 264 10.63 20.33 16.98
CA ASP A 264 10.36 21.75 17.21
C ASP A 264 11.05 22.66 16.18
N TYR A 265 11.94 22.10 15.35
CA TYR A 265 12.63 22.82 14.29
C TYR A 265 12.99 21.87 13.13
N PRO A 266 12.82 22.25 11.85
CA PRO A 266 12.38 23.55 11.30
C PRO A 266 10.86 23.75 11.28
N PHE A 267 10.10 22.81 11.80
CA PHE A 267 8.64 22.86 11.96
C PHE A 267 8.26 22.12 13.24
N ASN A 268 7.09 22.45 13.77
CA ASN A 268 6.54 21.75 14.93
C ASN A 268 5.78 20.49 14.47
N LEU A 269 6.23 19.34 14.92
CA LEU A 269 5.59 18.06 14.63
C LEU A 269 5.70 17.14 15.84
N THR A 270 4.56 16.77 16.37
CA THR A 270 4.46 15.76 17.42
C THR A 270 3.57 14.61 16.96
N GLY A 271 3.65 13.47 17.60
CA GLY A 271 2.79 12.35 17.21
C GLY A 271 3.35 10.99 17.61
N VAL A 272 2.55 9.97 17.39
CA VAL A 272 2.99 8.57 17.54
C VAL A 272 2.47 7.77 16.36
N LEU A 273 3.39 7.17 15.64
CA LEU A 273 3.09 6.24 14.55
C LEU A 273 3.32 4.81 15.01
N TYR A 274 2.36 3.94 14.78
CA TYR A 274 2.38 2.53 15.12
C TYR A 274 2.46 1.67 13.87
N PHE A 275 3.30 0.65 13.92
CA PHE A 275 3.34 -0.40 12.92
C PHE A 275 2.40 -1.53 13.33
N PRO A 276 1.25 -1.69 12.66
CA PRO A 276 0.29 -2.74 12.97
C PRO A 276 0.78 -4.10 12.50
N ARG A 277 0.21 -5.18 13.06
CA ARG A 277 0.34 -6.52 12.49
C ARG A 277 -0.57 -6.65 11.29
N ILE A 278 -0.03 -7.04 10.15
CA ILE A 278 -0.80 -7.29 8.93
C ILE A 278 -0.95 -8.79 8.75
N HIS A 279 -2.17 -9.31 8.81
CA HIS A 279 -2.46 -10.75 8.74
C HIS A 279 -2.85 -11.23 7.34
N SER A 280 -3.28 -10.36 6.44
CA SER A 280 -3.62 -10.71 5.05
C SER A 280 -3.46 -9.52 4.11
N ASN A 281 -3.12 -9.81 2.85
CA ASN A 281 -2.98 -8.80 1.80
C ASN A 281 -4.31 -8.18 1.34
N ILE A 282 -5.46 -8.68 1.82
CA ILE A 282 -6.79 -8.38 1.25
C ILE A 282 -7.47 -7.18 1.91
N GLU A 283 -7.11 -6.83 3.15
CA GLU A 283 -7.68 -5.67 3.85
C GLU A 283 -6.62 -4.63 4.20
N LEU A 284 -6.06 -4.02 3.19
CA LEU A 284 -5.29 -2.79 3.36
C LEU A 284 -6.27 -1.65 3.67
N GLN A 285 -6.76 -1.59 4.91
CA GLN A 285 -7.49 -0.43 5.40
C GLN A 285 -6.52 0.74 5.49
N ARG A 286 -6.52 1.54 4.44
CA ARG A 286 -5.81 2.83 4.39
C ARG A 286 -6.46 3.80 5.39
N ASN A 287 -5.71 4.84 5.75
CA ASN A 287 -6.21 6.00 6.49
C ASN A 287 -6.59 5.71 7.95
N LYS A 288 -5.65 5.14 8.71
CA LYS A 288 -5.77 5.05 10.18
C LYS A 288 -4.84 5.99 10.93
N VAL A 289 -4.10 6.85 10.23
CA VAL A 289 -3.36 7.94 10.84
C VAL A 289 -4.29 9.15 10.95
N MET A 290 -4.46 9.66 12.15
CA MET A 290 -5.30 10.81 12.45
C MET A 290 -4.43 12.07 12.51
N LEU A 291 -4.84 13.11 11.78
CA LEU A 291 -4.19 14.42 11.79
C LEU A 291 -4.87 15.33 12.79
N TYR A 292 -4.05 15.95 13.61
CA TYR A 292 -4.44 17.00 14.54
C TYR A 292 -3.66 18.29 14.24
N CYS A 293 -4.21 19.40 14.64
CA CYS A 293 -3.57 20.71 14.67
C CYS A 293 -3.86 21.34 16.03
N ASN A 294 -2.82 21.49 16.87
CA ASN A 294 -2.99 21.92 18.26
C ASN A 294 -4.02 21.07 19.02
N GLN A 295 -3.90 19.73 18.92
CA GLN A 295 -4.77 18.73 19.56
C GLN A 295 -6.24 18.75 19.08
N VAL A 296 -6.57 19.55 18.05
CA VAL A 296 -7.88 19.54 17.37
C VAL A 296 -7.85 18.56 16.20
N PHE A 297 -8.79 17.66 16.17
CA PHE A 297 -8.92 16.73 15.03
C PHE A 297 -9.22 17.48 13.72
N VAL A 298 -8.43 17.19 12.70
CA VAL A 298 -8.56 17.75 11.35
C VAL A 298 -9.18 16.74 10.40
N THR A 299 -8.49 15.62 10.19
CA THR A 299 -8.88 14.58 9.22
C THR A 299 -8.16 13.27 9.52
N ASP A 300 -8.70 12.17 9.03
CA ASP A 300 -8.05 10.87 8.92
C ASP A 300 -7.52 10.59 7.50
N GLN A 301 -7.73 11.51 6.56
CA GLN A 301 -7.19 11.45 5.21
C GLN A 301 -5.90 12.27 5.15
N VAL A 302 -4.77 11.59 5.34
CA VAL A 302 -3.44 12.21 5.45
C VAL A 302 -2.65 12.15 4.14
N GLU A 303 -3.35 12.05 3.00
CA GLU A 303 -2.72 12.05 1.68
C GLU A 303 -1.87 13.30 1.47
N GLY A 304 -0.64 13.12 1.00
CA GLY A 304 0.33 14.20 0.78
C GLY A 304 1.15 14.59 2.00
N ILE A 305 0.68 14.36 3.25
CA ILE A 305 1.46 14.57 4.48
C ILE A 305 2.27 13.32 4.81
N VAL A 306 1.62 12.17 4.77
CA VAL A 306 2.25 10.88 4.97
C VAL A 306 2.43 10.24 3.59
N PRO A 307 3.63 9.77 3.25
CA PRO A 307 3.85 9.03 2.01
C PRO A 307 2.90 7.84 1.88
N ASP A 308 2.50 7.50 0.65
CA ASP A 308 1.51 6.46 0.37
C ASP A 308 1.82 5.12 1.03
N PHE A 309 3.09 4.71 1.06
CA PHE A 309 3.52 3.47 1.69
C PHE A 309 3.39 3.47 3.23
N LEU A 310 3.31 4.65 3.85
CA LEU A 310 3.10 4.83 5.29
C LEU A 310 1.62 5.06 5.66
N THR A 311 0.71 5.17 4.69
CA THR A 311 -0.73 5.29 4.96
C THR A 311 -1.33 4.03 5.59
N LEU A 312 -0.58 2.93 5.56
CA LEU A 312 -0.93 1.68 6.26
C LEU A 312 -0.60 1.71 7.76
N LEU A 313 0.15 2.70 8.23
CA LEU A 313 0.43 2.89 9.65
C LEU A 313 -0.83 3.35 10.39
N HIS A 314 -0.82 3.10 11.68
CA HIS A 314 -1.79 3.64 12.62
C HIS A 314 -1.17 4.78 13.42
N GLY A 315 -1.97 5.66 14.00
CA GLY A 315 -1.44 6.64 14.93
C GLY A 315 -2.00 8.03 14.82
N VAL A 316 -1.23 8.96 15.34
CA VAL A 316 -1.59 10.38 15.42
C VAL A 316 -0.40 11.22 14.96
N ILE A 317 -0.69 12.25 14.19
CA ILE A 317 0.23 13.32 13.83
C ILE A 317 -0.42 14.63 14.25
N ASP A 318 0.30 15.48 14.94
CA ASP A 318 -0.14 16.81 15.38
C ASP A 318 0.90 17.86 14.97
N SER A 319 0.47 18.84 14.16
CA SER A 319 1.35 19.91 13.70
C SER A 319 0.55 21.19 13.45
N PRO A 320 0.93 22.31 14.08
CA PRO A 320 0.37 23.62 13.79
C PRO A 320 0.82 24.21 12.45
N ASP A 321 1.93 23.69 11.90
CA ASP A 321 2.57 24.24 10.69
C ASP A 321 1.99 23.66 9.39
N ILE A 322 1.04 22.73 9.50
CA ILE A 322 0.35 22.19 8.33
C ILE A 322 -0.71 23.19 7.85
N PRO A 323 -0.60 23.70 6.61
CA PRO A 323 -1.54 24.66 6.09
C PRO A 323 -2.92 24.02 5.88
N LEU A 324 -3.90 24.51 6.63
CA LEU A 324 -5.28 24.09 6.57
C LEU A 324 -6.13 25.12 5.81
N ASN A 325 -7.16 24.66 5.13
CA ASN A 325 -8.19 25.57 4.61
C ASN A 325 -9.03 26.17 5.77
N VAL A 326 -9.90 27.11 5.46
CA VAL A 326 -10.75 27.79 6.46
C VAL A 326 -11.62 26.80 7.26
N SER A 327 -12.10 25.74 6.62
CA SER A 327 -12.91 24.70 7.26
C SER A 327 -12.08 23.62 7.97
N ARG A 328 -10.75 23.71 7.93
CA ARG A 328 -9.82 22.69 8.43
C ARG A 328 -10.13 21.25 7.95
N SER A 329 -10.87 21.12 6.86
CA SER A 329 -11.29 19.82 6.33
C SER A 329 -10.40 19.31 5.21
N TYR A 330 -9.60 20.20 4.61
CA TYR A 330 -8.70 19.88 3.49
C TYR A 330 -7.34 20.52 3.69
N LEU A 331 -6.33 19.78 3.22
CA LEU A 331 -4.94 20.24 3.21
C LEU A 331 -4.68 21.10 1.98
N GLN A 332 -3.93 22.17 2.17
CA GLN A 332 -3.39 22.92 1.04
C GLN A 332 -2.04 22.30 0.68
N SER A 333 -1.85 21.95 -0.60
CA SER A 333 -0.57 21.48 -1.10
C SER A 333 0.48 22.58 -1.01
N ASP A 334 1.43 22.45 -0.09
CA ASP A 334 2.48 23.44 0.15
C ASP A 334 3.85 22.75 0.30
N GLY A 335 4.91 23.54 0.13
CA GLY A 335 6.30 23.10 0.30
C GLY A 335 6.61 22.56 1.70
N ASP A 336 5.92 23.04 2.73
CA ASP A 336 6.13 22.59 4.11
C ASP A 336 5.55 21.20 4.36
N VAL A 337 4.42 20.87 3.76
CA VAL A 337 3.86 19.50 3.78
C VAL A 337 4.86 18.49 3.21
N LYS A 338 5.53 18.82 2.11
CA LYS A 338 6.56 17.97 1.51
C LYS A 338 7.78 17.78 2.43
N LYS A 339 8.19 18.81 3.15
CA LYS A 339 9.28 18.72 4.14
C LYS A 339 8.91 17.79 5.30
N ILE A 340 7.67 17.91 5.81
CA ILE A 340 7.13 17.03 6.87
C ILE A 340 7.10 15.59 6.38
N SER A 341 6.58 15.33 5.18
CA SER A 341 6.54 14.00 4.56
C SER A 341 7.94 13.37 4.45
N THR A 342 8.91 14.13 3.94
CA THR A 342 10.31 13.69 3.83
C THR A 342 10.92 13.39 5.21
N TYR A 343 10.63 14.22 6.22
CA TYR A 343 11.11 14.00 7.58
C TYR A 343 10.53 12.74 8.20
N ILE A 344 9.21 12.51 8.05
CA ILE A 344 8.55 11.28 8.54
C ILE A 344 9.19 10.05 7.88
N THR A 345 9.38 10.07 6.56
CA THR A 345 10.06 8.99 5.82
C THR A 345 11.44 8.69 6.39
N LYS A 346 12.23 9.73 6.65
CA LYS A 346 13.56 9.59 7.24
C LYS A 346 13.49 8.97 8.64
N LYS A 347 12.61 9.45 9.51
CA LYS A 347 12.46 8.94 10.88
C LYS A 347 12.01 7.47 10.92
N VAL A 348 11.12 7.10 9.99
CA VAL A 348 10.69 5.70 9.83
C VAL A 348 11.89 4.83 9.42
N ALA A 349 12.65 5.23 8.41
CA ALA A 349 13.82 4.49 7.96
C ALA A 349 14.89 4.38 9.07
N ASP A 350 15.19 5.49 9.77
CA ASP A 350 16.15 5.52 10.88
C ASP A 350 15.72 4.56 12.02
N ARG A 351 14.44 4.51 12.36
CA ARG A 351 13.92 3.60 13.39
C ARG A 351 13.99 2.14 12.96
N LEU A 352 13.63 1.82 11.73
CA LEU A 352 13.76 0.45 11.18
C LEU A 352 15.22 0.00 11.20
N GLN A 353 16.13 0.87 10.80
CA GLN A 353 17.57 0.58 10.82
C GLN A 353 18.09 0.39 12.26
N SER A 354 17.61 1.17 13.24
CA SER A 354 17.96 0.97 14.66
C SER A 354 17.48 -0.38 15.16
N LEU A 355 16.22 -0.74 14.91
CA LEU A 355 15.65 -2.03 15.29
C LEU A 355 16.45 -3.20 14.69
N PHE A 356 16.83 -3.08 13.41
CA PHE A 356 17.66 -4.07 12.75
C PHE A 356 19.04 -4.24 13.39
N LYS A 357 19.69 -3.12 13.79
CA LYS A 357 21.02 -3.15 14.41
C LYS A 357 20.99 -3.59 15.88
N GLU A 358 19.96 -3.20 16.62
CA GLU A 358 19.82 -3.48 18.06
C GLU A 358 19.40 -4.92 18.32
N ASP A 359 18.45 -5.45 17.51
CA ASP A 359 17.91 -6.80 17.64
C ASP A 359 17.61 -7.41 16.27
N ARG A 360 18.65 -7.89 15.60
CA ARG A 360 18.56 -8.55 14.28
C ARG A 360 17.52 -9.67 14.29
N LYS A 361 17.55 -10.53 15.31
CA LYS A 361 16.66 -11.69 15.40
C LYS A 361 15.20 -11.29 15.58
N GLY A 362 14.93 -10.34 16.48
CA GLY A 362 13.59 -9.80 16.66
C GLY A 362 13.07 -9.03 15.43
N PHE A 363 13.96 -8.44 14.63
CA PHE A 363 13.60 -7.84 13.35
C PHE A 363 13.21 -8.90 12.32
N GLU A 364 13.97 -10.01 12.21
CA GLU A 364 13.66 -11.14 11.34
C GLU A 364 12.31 -11.78 11.68
N GLU A 365 12.00 -11.94 12.98
CA GLU A 365 10.71 -12.47 13.45
C GLU A 365 9.51 -11.57 13.07
N LYS A 366 9.75 -10.26 12.88
CA LYS A 366 8.74 -9.29 12.45
C LYS A 366 8.71 -9.07 10.94
N TRP A 367 9.67 -9.63 10.20
CA TRP A 367 9.88 -9.34 8.79
C TRP A 367 8.64 -9.56 7.93
N ASP A 368 7.91 -10.65 8.10
CA ASP A 368 6.73 -10.96 7.29
C ASP A 368 5.63 -9.88 7.43
N SER A 369 5.54 -9.18 8.57
CA SER A 369 4.64 -8.04 8.77
C SER A 369 5.24 -6.69 8.31
N LEU A 370 6.58 -6.56 8.28
CA LEU A 370 7.26 -5.33 7.88
C LEU A 370 7.52 -5.26 6.37
N LYS A 371 7.67 -6.41 5.74
CA LYS A 371 8.06 -6.57 4.36
C LYS A 371 7.21 -5.74 3.39
N LEU A 372 5.89 -5.72 3.58
CA LEU A 372 4.98 -4.96 2.72
C LEU A 372 5.28 -3.46 2.76
N PHE A 373 5.46 -2.88 3.96
CA PHE A 373 5.79 -1.46 4.14
C PHE A 373 7.13 -1.12 3.49
N ILE A 374 8.15 -1.95 3.75
CA ILE A 374 9.51 -1.72 3.28
C ILE A 374 9.55 -1.86 1.74
N ASN A 375 8.97 -2.91 1.19
CA ASN A 375 8.93 -3.15 -0.24
C ASN A 375 8.18 -2.03 -0.99
N TYR A 376 7.02 -1.61 -0.47
CA TYR A 376 6.27 -0.52 -1.10
C TYR A 376 7.04 0.80 -1.00
N GLY A 377 7.65 1.09 0.14
CA GLY A 377 8.49 2.27 0.32
C GLY A 377 9.67 2.31 -0.67
N MET A 378 10.39 1.20 -0.84
CA MET A 378 11.51 1.09 -1.77
C MET A 378 11.08 1.26 -3.24
N LEU A 379 9.90 0.76 -3.60
CA LEU A 379 9.36 0.89 -4.96
C LEU A 379 8.85 2.30 -5.26
N SER A 380 8.36 3.02 -4.26
CA SER A 380 7.71 4.32 -4.43
C SER A 380 8.63 5.52 -4.20
N GLN A 381 9.73 5.36 -3.43
CA GLN A 381 10.61 6.45 -3.05
C GLN A 381 12.09 6.06 -3.08
N GLU A 382 12.86 6.73 -3.95
CA GLU A 382 14.29 6.52 -4.11
C GLU A 382 15.08 6.77 -2.81
N ASP A 383 14.78 7.87 -2.12
CA ASP A 383 15.45 8.22 -0.85
C ASP A 383 15.21 7.18 0.24
N PHE A 384 14.05 6.51 0.21
CA PHE A 384 13.76 5.42 1.14
C PHE A 384 14.51 4.15 0.75
N PHE A 385 14.59 3.82 -0.55
CA PHE A 385 15.39 2.70 -1.04
C PHE A 385 16.85 2.81 -0.59
N GLU A 386 17.48 3.98 -0.78
CA GLU A 386 18.88 4.21 -0.40
C GLU A 386 19.16 3.99 1.10
N ARG A 387 18.14 4.15 1.95
CA ARG A 387 18.22 3.87 3.39
C ARG A 387 17.87 2.43 3.74
N ALA A 388 16.86 1.89 3.05
CA ALA A 388 16.30 0.57 3.36
C ALA A 388 17.18 -0.58 2.87
N LYS A 389 17.99 -0.39 1.82
CA LYS A 389 18.86 -1.43 1.24
C LYS A 389 19.79 -2.10 2.24
N ASP A 390 20.14 -1.40 3.34
CA ASP A 390 21.06 -1.91 4.37
C ASP A 390 20.37 -2.81 5.41
N PHE A 391 19.02 -2.77 5.51
CA PHE A 391 18.24 -3.54 6.46
C PHE A 391 17.06 -4.32 5.86
N ALA A 392 16.75 -4.08 4.59
CA ALA A 392 15.77 -4.89 3.89
C ALA A 392 16.28 -6.32 3.71
N LEU A 393 15.39 -7.31 3.94
CA LEU A 393 15.78 -8.69 3.98
C LEU A 393 15.22 -9.49 2.79
N LEU A 394 16.03 -10.44 2.34
CA LEU A 394 15.63 -11.56 1.51
C LEU A 394 15.48 -12.80 2.41
N LYS A 395 14.47 -13.62 2.14
CA LYS A 395 14.22 -14.89 2.84
C LYS A 395 14.45 -16.03 1.86
N ASP A 396 15.21 -17.06 2.26
CA ASP A 396 15.36 -18.25 1.45
C ASP A 396 14.29 -19.32 1.77
N VAL A 397 14.28 -20.39 0.97
CA VAL A 397 13.33 -21.51 1.14
C VAL A 397 13.56 -22.31 2.44
N ASP A 398 14.68 -22.12 3.11
CA ASP A 398 15.01 -22.72 4.42
C ASP A 398 14.59 -21.81 5.59
N GLY A 399 14.04 -20.62 5.30
CA GLY A 399 13.59 -19.66 6.29
C GLY A 399 14.71 -18.81 6.87
N LYS A 400 15.89 -18.76 6.25
CA LYS A 400 16.98 -17.88 6.65
C LYS A 400 16.83 -16.51 6.02
N TYR A 401 17.26 -15.49 6.74
CA TYR A 401 17.17 -14.10 6.31
C TYR A 401 18.55 -13.53 6.01
N PHE A 402 18.62 -12.72 4.96
CA PHE A 402 19.85 -12.08 4.49
C PHE A 402 19.57 -10.64 4.07
N THR A 403 20.50 -9.72 4.34
CA THR A 403 20.55 -8.46 3.59
C THR A 403 20.98 -8.74 2.14
N TYR A 404 20.82 -7.76 1.27
CA TYR A 404 21.25 -7.92 -0.15
C TYR A 404 22.72 -8.24 -0.27
N ASP A 405 23.58 -7.59 0.52
CA ASP A 405 25.03 -7.83 0.47
C ASP A 405 25.44 -9.17 1.07
N GLU A 406 24.77 -9.60 2.15
CA GLU A 406 24.97 -10.95 2.72
C GLU A 406 24.58 -12.02 1.70
N TYR A 407 23.44 -11.86 1.02
CA TYR A 407 22.99 -12.83 0.03
C TYR A 407 23.91 -12.86 -1.19
N ARG A 408 24.31 -11.71 -1.72
CA ARG A 408 25.28 -11.62 -2.82
C ARG A 408 26.60 -12.30 -2.48
N THR A 409 27.08 -12.13 -1.26
CA THR A 409 28.30 -12.78 -0.78
C THR A 409 28.13 -14.29 -0.70
N LEU A 410 26.97 -14.77 -0.20
CA LEU A 410 26.66 -16.19 -0.08
C LEU A 410 26.69 -16.92 -1.43
N ILE A 411 26.08 -16.33 -2.46
CA ILE A 411 25.88 -16.98 -3.74
C ILE A 411 27.02 -16.77 -4.74
N LYS A 412 27.96 -15.88 -4.47
CA LYS A 412 28.98 -15.39 -5.40
C LYS A 412 29.75 -16.51 -6.10
N ASP A 413 30.19 -17.51 -5.36
CA ASP A 413 31.07 -18.55 -5.90
C ASP A 413 30.30 -19.59 -6.74
N ASN A 414 29.06 -19.89 -6.35
CA ASN A 414 28.27 -20.95 -6.99
C ASN A 414 27.28 -20.43 -8.04
N GLN A 415 26.79 -19.20 -7.90
CA GLN A 415 25.70 -18.65 -8.72
C GLN A 415 26.13 -17.46 -9.58
N THR A 416 27.40 -17.37 -9.91
CA THR A 416 27.91 -16.47 -10.94
C THR A 416 27.91 -17.17 -12.30
N ASN A 417 27.27 -16.56 -13.31
CA ASN A 417 27.24 -17.09 -14.66
C ASN A 417 28.56 -16.79 -15.43
N LYS A 418 28.69 -17.33 -16.64
CA LYS A 418 29.86 -17.12 -17.52
C LYS A 418 30.12 -15.65 -17.86
N ASP A 419 29.11 -14.78 -17.81
CA ASP A 419 29.19 -13.35 -18.10
C ASP A 419 29.52 -12.52 -16.85
N GLY A 420 29.82 -13.19 -15.72
CA GLY A 420 30.16 -12.56 -14.45
C GLY A 420 28.96 -11.92 -13.74
N GLN A 421 27.73 -12.33 -14.05
CA GLN A 421 26.52 -11.87 -13.38
C GLN A 421 26.12 -12.84 -12.27
N LEU A 422 25.69 -12.30 -11.14
CA LEU A 422 25.10 -13.07 -10.05
C LEU A 422 23.67 -13.44 -10.40
N VAL A 423 23.34 -14.73 -10.33
CA VAL A 423 21.98 -15.23 -10.57
C VAL A 423 21.33 -15.59 -9.25
N CYS A 424 20.37 -14.75 -8.83
CA CYS A 424 19.54 -14.97 -7.66
C CYS A 424 18.37 -15.87 -8.04
N LEU A 425 18.45 -17.15 -7.71
CA LEU A 425 17.34 -18.09 -7.94
C LEU A 425 16.22 -17.82 -6.94
N TYR A 426 14.97 -17.90 -7.39
CA TYR A 426 13.82 -17.74 -6.51
C TYR A 426 12.67 -18.68 -6.85
N THR A 427 11.79 -18.87 -5.87
CA THR A 427 10.48 -19.51 -6.00
C THR A 427 9.41 -18.58 -5.46
N ASN A 428 8.21 -18.63 -6.02
CA ASN A 428 7.02 -17.96 -5.48
C ASN A 428 5.99 -18.95 -4.91
N ASN A 429 6.21 -20.23 -5.09
CA ASN A 429 5.40 -21.30 -4.49
C ASN A 429 6.29 -22.53 -4.22
N LYS A 430 6.64 -22.68 -2.96
CA LYS A 430 7.56 -23.74 -2.51
C LYS A 430 7.00 -25.14 -2.74
N GLU A 431 5.70 -25.34 -2.65
CA GLU A 431 5.07 -26.66 -2.82
C GLU A 431 4.99 -27.06 -4.30
N GLU A 432 4.50 -26.17 -5.14
CA GLU A 432 4.36 -26.44 -6.58
C GLU A 432 5.72 -26.56 -7.28
N GLN A 433 6.74 -25.83 -6.82
CA GLN A 433 8.07 -25.81 -7.43
C GLN A 433 9.09 -26.68 -6.70
N TYR A 434 8.62 -27.57 -5.82
CA TYR A 434 9.48 -28.39 -4.95
C TYR A 434 10.59 -29.13 -5.70
N SER A 435 10.29 -29.80 -6.81
CA SER A 435 11.27 -30.57 -7.57
C SER A 435 12.37 -29.70 -8.22
N TYR A 436 12.04 -28.50 -8.65
CA TYR A 436 13.00 -27.53 -9.19
C TYR A 436 13.89 -26.96 -8.08
N ILE A 437 13.33 -26.73 -6.90
CA ILE A 437 14.08 -26.32 -5.72
C ILE A 437 15.08 -27.39 -5.32
N GLU A 438 14.67 -28.67 -5.26
CA GLU A 438 15.56 -29.76 -4.91
C GLU A 438 16.68 -29.99 -5.96
N ALA A 439 16.37 -29.80 -7.25
CA ALA A 439 17.39 -29.84 -8.31
C ALA A 439 18.42 -28.72 -8.14
N ALA A 440 17.99 -27.51 -7.81
CA ALA A 440 18.87 -26.38 -7.53
C ALA A 440 19.73 -26.62 -6.27
N ARG A 441 19.14 -27.16 -5.20
CA ARG A 441 19.84 -27.54 -3.96
C ARG A 441 20.89 -28.61 -4.18
N ALA A 442 20.62 -29.62 -5.02
CA ALA A 442 21.57 -30.68 -5.37
C ALA A 442 22.82 -30.10 -6.07
N LYS A 443 22.71 -28.97 -6.74
CA LYS A 443 23.86 -28.22 -7.30
C LYS A 443 24.52 -27.26 -6.30
N GLY A 444 24.05 -27.20 -5.06
CA GLY A 444 24.54 -26.29 -4.03
C GLY A 444 24.06 -24.84 -4.22
N TYR A 445 22.97 -24.62 -4.95
CA TYR A 445 22.41 -23.30 -5.18
C TYR A 445 21.46 -22.90 -4.06
N SER A 446 21.49 -21.63 -3.66
CA SER A 446 20.52 -21.01 -2.76
C SER A 446 19.31 -20.52 -3.55
N VAL A 447 18.12 -20.72 -3.00
CA VAL A 447 16.85 -20.32 -3.62
C VAL A 447 16.10 -19.41 -2.66
N LEU A 448 15.72 -18.22 -3.12
CA LEU A 448 14.92 -17.25 -2.38
C LEU A 448 13.43 -17.61 -2.43
N LEU A 449 12.69 -17.18 -1.43
CA LEU A 449 11.25 -17.30 -1.32
C LEU A 449 10.58 -15.94 -1.53
N LEU A 450 9.97 -15.73 -2.68
CA LEU A 450 9.33 -14.48 -3.10
C LEU A 450 7.81 -14.67 -3.28
N GLU A 451 7.07 -14.85 -2.17
CA GLU A 451 5.64 -15.16 -2.16
C GLU A 451 4.74 -13.90 -2.13
N GLY A 452 5.31 -12.74 -1.79
CA GLY A 452 4.56 -11.50 -1.68
C GLY A 452 4.28 -10.84 -3.03
N GLU A 453 3.16 -10.13 -3.14
CA GLU A 453 2.76 -9.43 -4.39
C GLU A 453 3.81 -8.41 -4.86
N LEU A 454 4.53 -7.76 -3.94
CA LEU A 454 5.56 -6.77 -4.25
C LEU A 454 6.97 -7.38 -4.43
N ASP A 455 7.17 -8.67 -4.19
CA ASP A 455 8.50 -9.28 -4.21
C ASP A 455 9.12 -9.30 -5.62
N VAL A 456 8.34 -9.66 -6.64
CA VAL A 456 8.81 -9.66 -8.03
C VAL A 456 9.07 -8.24 -8.54
N PRO A 457 8.20 -7.25 -8.31
CA PRO A 457 8.54 -5.84 -8.55
C PRO A 457 9.83 -5.37 -7.87
N VAL A 458 10.04 -5.74 -6.59
CA VAL A 458 11.29 -5.41 -5.86
C VAL A 458 12.49 -6.11 -6.50
N ALA A 459 12.38 -7.38 -6.85
CA ALA A 459 13.45 -8.10 -7.55
C ALA A 459 13.82 -7.40 -8.87
N SER A 460 12.83 -6.97 -9.65
CA SER A 460 13.06 -6.22 -10.90
C SER A 460 13.71 -4.85 -10.67
N MET A 461 13.35 -4.14 -9.59
CA MET A 461 14.02 -2.91 -9.18
C MET A 461 15.48 -3.19 -8.76
N LEU A 462 15.72 -4.23 -7.98
CA LEU A 462 17.07 -4.63 -7.54
C LEU A 462 17.98 -4.97 -8.71
N GLU A 463 17.49 -5.61 -9.77
CA GLU A 463 18.24 -5.87 -10.99
C GLU A 463 18.74 -4.59 -11.67
N GLN A 464 17.95 -3.51 -11.57
CA GLN A 464 18.31 -2.20 -12.13
C GLN A 464 19.30 -1.42 -11.24
N LYS A 465 19.20 -1.61 -9.92
CA LYS A 465 19.98 -0.87 -8.91
C LYS A 465 21.28 -1.56 -8.53
N LEU A 466 21.28 -2.90 -8.52
CA LEU A 466 22.44 -3.69 -8.17
C LEU A 466 23.20 -4.10 -9.44
N GLU A 467 24.47 -3.72 -9.49
CA GLU A 467 25.32 -4.09 -10.64
C GLU A 467 25.44 -5.62 -10.77
N LYS A 468 25.27 -6.11 -12.00
CA LYS A 468 25.50 -7.52 -12.37
C LYS A 468 24.68 -8.51 -11.52
N CYS A 469 23.45 -8.18 -11.17
CA CYS A 469 22.54 -9.05 -10.47
C CYS A 469 21.32 -9.35 -11.34
N HIS A 470 20.91 -10.62 -11.38
CA HIS A 470 19.74 -11.07 -12.13
C HIS A 470 18.94 -12.07 -11.30
N PHE A 471 17.61 -11.92 -11.28
CA PHE A 471 16.71 -12.82 -10.57
C PHE A 471 16.06 -13.78 -11.56
N VAL A 472 16.12 -15.09 -11.28
CA VAL A 472 15.59 -16.13 -12.15
C VAL A 472 14.76 -17.12 -11.34
N ARG A 473 13.54 -17.39 -11.77
CA ARG A 473 12.68 -18.37 -11.08
C ARG A 473 13.16 -19.80 -11.37
N VAL A 474 13.15 -20.66 -10.36
CA VAL A 474 13.73 -22.01 -10.43
C VAL A 474 13.13 -22.92 -11.51
N ASP A 475 11.90 -22.66 -11.96
CA ASP A 475 11.20 -23.41 -13.00
C ASP A 475 11.20 -22.72 -14.38
N SER A 476 12.03 -21.67 -14.53
CA SER A 476 12.13 -20.95 -15.82
C SER A 476 12.95 -21.71 -16.85
N ASP A 477 13.84 -22.57 -16.42
CA ASP A 477 14.64 -23.46 -17.26
C ASP A 477 15.13 -24.67 -16.45
N ILE A 478 15.79 -25.62 -17.11
CA ILE A 478 16.50 -26.71 -16.41
C ILE A 478 17.63 -26.16 -15.55
N VAL A 479 17.96 -26.85 -14.46
CA VAL A 479 18.96 -26.37 -13.49
C VAL A 479 20.34 -26.12 -14.11
N GLU A 480 20.69 -26.87 -15.16
CA GLU A 480 21.93 -26.73 -15.92
C GLU A 480 22.02 -25.41 -16.68
N ARG A 481 20.88 -24.83 -17.07
CA ARG A 481 20.79 -23.57 -17.84
C ARG A 481 20.37 -22.37 -17.02
N LEU A 482 19.82 -22.56 -15.81
CA LEU A 482 19.47 -21.45 -14.92
C LEU A 482 20.68 -20.54 -14.64
N ILE A 483 21.86 -21.17 -14.44
CA ILE A 483 23.13 -20.47 -14.28
C ILE A 483 24.08 -20.96 -15.37
N GLN A 484 24.16 -20.19 -16.45
CA GLN A 484 24.98 -20.56 -17.61
C GLN A 484 26.47 -20.55 -17.23
N LYS A 485 27.10 -21.71 -17.23
CA LYS A 485 28.54 -21.94 -17.01
C LYS A 485 29.20 -22.44 -18.30
N ASP A 486 30.51 -22.26 -18.42
CA ASP A 486 31.27 -22.67 -19.61
C ASP A 486 31.32 -24.18 -19.80
N ASP A 487 31.17 -24.94 -18.73
CA ASP A 487 31.26 -26.41 -18.67
C ASP A 487 29.89 -27.10 -18.72
N ALA A 488 28.83 -26.45 -19.22
CA ALA A 488 27.52 -27.05 -19.32
C ALA A 488 27.54 -28.33 -20.16
N PRO A 489 26.93 -29.44 -19.67
CA PRO A 489 26.93 -30.70 -20.40
C PRO A 489 26.21 -30.57 -21.75
N LYS A 490 26.80 -31.20 -22.79
CA LYS A 490 26.21 -31.24 -24.11
C LYS A 490 25.57 -32.58 -24.36
N SER A 491 24.42 -32.60 -24.99
CA SER A 491 23.75 -33.83 -25.39
C SER A 491 24.61 -34.62 -26.39
N ASN A 492 24.76 -35.91 -26.16
CA ASN A 492 25.50 -36.84 -27.03
C ASN A 492 24.64 -37.36 -28.19
N ILE A 493 23.38 -36.96 -28.29
CA ILE A 493 22.46 -37.34 -29.36
C ILE A 493 22.66 -36.40 -30.57
N ASP A 494 22.68 -36.96 -31.79
CA ASP A 494 22.82 -36.16 -33.00
C ASP A 494 21.59 -35.26 -33.24
N GLU A 495 21.72 -34.27 -34.13
CA GLU A 495 20.70 -33.25 -34.37
C GLU A 495 19.40 -33.85 -34.96
N ALA A 496 19.50 -34.80 -35.84
CA ALA A 496 18.36 -35.50 -36.45
C ALA A 496 17.54 -36.25 -35.40
N ASP A 497 18.24 -36.97 -34.50
CA ASP A 497 17.62 -37.71 -33.41
C ASP A 497 16.95 -36.75 -32.38
N ARG A 498 17.60 -35.62 -32.08
CA ARG A 498 17.00 -34.57 -31.23
C ARG A 498 15.71 -34.03 -31.85
N GLU A 499 15.75 -33.68 -33.14
CA GLU A 499 14.57 -33.19 -33.83
C GLU A 499 13.44 -34.25 -33.86
N ASN A 500 13.76 -35.52 -34.14
CA ASN A 500 12.78 -36.57 -34.18
C ASN A 500 12.13 -36.83 -32.80
N LEU A 501 12.91 -36.87 -31.71
CA LEU A 501 12.39 -36.97 -30.35
C LEU A 501 11.49 -35.77 -30.02
N SER A 502 11.95 -34.56 -30.33
CA SER A 502 11.16 -33.35 -30.08
C SER A 502 9.79 -33.39 -30.79
N GLN A 503 9.75 -33.87 -32.03
CA GLN A 503 8.51 -34.02 -32.81
C GLN A 503 7.60 -35.12 -32.23
N VAL A 504 8.16 -36.27 -31.79
CA VAL A 504 7.39 -37.34 -31.16
C VAL A 504 6.67 -36.80 -29.93
N PHE A 505 7.39 -36.17 -28.99
CA PHE A 505 6.78 -35.67 -27.76
C PHE A 505 5.86 -34.50 -27.99
N ARG A 506 6.25 -33.54 -28.86
CA ARG A 506 5.42 -32.39 -29.20
C ARG A 506 4.07 -32.78 -29.77
N SER A 507 4.03 -33.82 -30.61
CA SER A 507 2.78 -34.31 -31.22
C SER A 507 1.80 -34.92 -30.20
N GLN A 508 2.25 -35.31 -29.02
CA GLN A 508 1.44 -35.90 -27.96
C GLN A 508 1.05 -34.90 -26.88
N MET A 509 1.48 -33.62 -27.00
CA MET A 509 1.04 -32.59 -26.06
C MET A 509 -0.45 -32.28 -26.27
N PRO A 510 -1.23 -32.18 -25.19
CA PRO A 510 -2.64 -31.84 -25.29
C PRO A 510 -2.83 -30.39 -25.77
N HIS A 511 -3.92 -30.16 -26.47
CA HIS A 511 -4.36 -28.78 -26.71
C HIS A 511 -4.96 -28.23 -25.42
N ILE A 512 -4.28 -27.24 -24.84
CA ILE A 512 -4.75 -26.50 -23.66
C ILE A 512 -5.01 -25.06 -24.13
N ASP A 513 -6.20 -24.52 -23.82
CA ASP A 513 -6.53 -23.15 -24.18
C ASP A 513 -5.50 -22.17 -23.59
N LYS A 514 -4.99 -21.29 -24.43
CA LYS A 514 -3.94 -20.32 -24.10
C LYS A 514 -2.62 -20.94 -23.56
N ALA A 515 -2.26 -22.14 -24.03
CA ALA A 515 -0.95 -22.73 -23.77
C ALA A 515 -0.33 -23.25 -25.07
N GLU A 516 0.95 -22.94 -25.26
CA GLU A 516 1.77 -23.45 -26.38
C GLU A 516 2.93 -24.26 -25.81
N PHE A 517 3.16 -25.46 -26.40
CA PHE A 517 4.23 -26.35 -26.00
C PHE A 517 5.28 -26.46 -27.08
N ASN A 518 6.54 -26.27 -26.72
CA ASN A 518 7.69 -26.55 -27.54
C ASN A 518 8.53 -27.65 -26.87
N ALA A 519 9.03 -28.63 -27.65
CA ALA A 519 9.84 -29.71 -27.11
C ALA A 519 11.29 -29.56 -27.54
N GLU A 520 12.20 -29.75 -26.60
CA GLU A 520 13.66 -29.72 -26.81
C GLU A 520 14.37 -30.85 -26.05
N VAL A 521 15.57 -31.23 -26.49
CA VAL A 521 16.33 -32.34 -25.92
C VAL A 521 17.64 -31.82 -25.36
N GLU A 522 17.86 -32.06 -24.06
CA GLU A 522 19.07 -31.60 -23.32
C GLU A 522 19.69 -32.70 -22.48
N ALA A 523 20.95 -32.51 -22.14
CA ALA A 523 21.64 -33.39 -21.19
C ALA A 523 21.46 -32.89 -19.77
N MET A 524 20.82 -33.71 -18.91
CA MET A 524 20.51 -33.35 -17.53
C MET A 524 21.12 -34.33 -16.50
N GLY A 525 21.86 -35.32 -16.98
CA GLY A 525 22.39 -36.44 -16.16
C GLY A 525 21.41 -37.61 -15.99
N GLU A 526 21.96 -38.77 -15.73
CA GLU A 526 21.20 -40.06 -15.72
C GLU A 526 20.15 -40.15 -14.59
N THR A 527 20.38 -39.45 -13.49
CA THR A 527 19.52 -39.49 -12.29
C THR A 527 18.48 -38.38 -12.26
N ALA A 528 18.57 -37.38 -13.17
CA ALA A 528 17.58 -36.34 -13.27
C ALA A 528 16.29 -36.88 -13.92
N GLN A 529 15.21 -36.07 -13.83
CA GLN A 529 13.92 -36.47 -14.39
C GLN A 529 14.00 -36.68 -15.91
N PRO A 530 13.22 -37.63 -16.47
CA PRO A 530 13.24 -37.92 -17.90
C PRO A 530 12.67 -36.77 -18.74
N ILE A 531 11.75 -36.02 -18.17
CA ILE A 531 11.04 -34.93 -18.83
C ILE A 531 10.70 -33.84 -17.80
N LEU A 532 10.86 -32.58 -18.19
CA LEU A 532 10.51 -31.40 -17.39
C LEU A 532 9.73 -30.43 -18.27
N ILE A 533 8.82 -29.66 -17.66
CA ILE A 533 8.15 -28.53 -18.32
C ILE A 533 8.64 -27.24 -17.64
N THR A 534 9.21 -26.35 -18.41
CA THR A 534 9.69 -25.05 -17.93
C THR A 534 8.90 -23.93 -18.61
N GLN A 535 8.90 -22.73 -18.03
CA GLN A 535 8.21 -21.57 -18.59
C GLN A 535 9.10 -20.34 -18.56
N SER A 536 9.26 -19.67 -19.70
CA SER A 536 10.11 -18.49 -19.86
C SER A 536 9.87 -17.45 -18.78
N GLU A 537 10.93 -17.05 -18.09
CA GLU A 537 10.94 -16.00 -17.06
C GLU A 537 10.38 -14.69 -17.59
N TYR A 538 10.81 -14.27 -18.79
CA TYR A 538 10.38 -13.02 -19.40
C TYR A 538 8.86 -12.93 -19.58
N MET A 539 8.26 -13.94 -20.22
CA MET A 539 6.82 -13.95 -20.47
C MET A 539 6.00 -13.96 -19.19
N ARG A 540 6.48 -14.70 -18.19
CA ARG A 540 5.83 -14.79 -16.88
C ARG A 540 5.86 -13.47 -16.14
N ARG A 541 7.02 -12.80 -16.07
CA ARG A 541 7.14 -11.47 -15.47
C ARG A 541 6.26 -10.44 -16.15
N MET A 542 6.18 -10.47 -17.48
CA MET A 542 5.29 -9.59 -18.22
C MET A 542 3.81 -9.81 -17.84
N LYS A 543 3.41 -11.07 -17.63
CA LYS A 543 2.05 -11.40 -17.18
C LYS A 543 1.81 -10.97 -15.70
N ASP A 544 2.74 -11.20 -14.81
CA ASP A 544 2.62 -10.79 -13.41
C ASP A 544 2.54 -9.26 -13.30
N MET A 545 3.37 -8.53 -14.05
CA MET A 545 3.30 -7.07 -14.11
C MET A 545 2.00 -6.55 -14.74
N SER A 546 1.41 -7.29 -15.68
CA SER A 546 0.14 -6.89 -16.32
C SER A 546 -1.04 -6.87 -15.35
N ARG A 547 -0.96 -7.57 -14.24
CA ARG A 547 -1.96 -7.55 -13.16
C ARG A 547 -1.87 -6.26 -12.32
N LEU A 548 -0.69 -5.66 -12.26
CA LEU A 548 -0.41 -4.46 -11.46
C LEU A 548 -0.51 -3.16 -12.27
N GLN A 549 -0.33 -3.23 -13.59
CA GLN A 549 -0.29 -2.07 -14.47
C GLN A 549 -1.31 -2.17 -15.61
N ALA A 550 -2.31 -1.31 -15.60
CA ALA A 550 -3.40 -1.31 -16.60
C ALA A 550 -2.91 -1.18 -18.07
N GLY A 551 -1.75 -0.51 -18.30
CA GLY A 551 -1.14 -0.38 -19.63
C GLY A 551 -0.55 -1.67 -20.20
N MET A 552 -0.39 -2.73 -19.41
CA MET A 552 0.20 -4.00 -19.81
C MET A 552 -0.84 -5.14 -19.97
N ALA A 553 -2.13 -4.84 -19.96
CA ALA A 553 -3.22 -5.82 -20.04
C ALA A 553 -3.15 -6.76 -21.29
N PHE A 554 -2.45 -6.34 -22.35
CA PHE A 554 -2.20 -7.17 -23.53
C PHE A 554 -1.45 -8.46 -23.17
N TYR A 555 -0.44 -8.40 -22.32
CA TYR A 555 0.34 -9.58 -21.93
C TYR A 555 -0.49 -10.61 -21.13
N ALA A 556 -1.51 -10.18 -20.41
CA ALA A 556 -2.41 -11.10 -19.70
C ALA A 556 -3.22 -12.01 -20.65
N GLN A 557 -3.37 -11.62 -21.93
CA GLN A 557 -4.12 -12.37 -22.94
C GLN A 557 -3.24 -13.26 -23.82
N MET A 558 -1.91 -13.10 -23.75
CA MET A 558 -0.98 -13.95 -24.53
C MET A 558 -1.00 -15.40 -24.03
N PRO A 559 -0.85 -16.39 -24.92
CA PRO A 559 -0.70 -17.78 -24.49
C PRO A 559 0.55 -17.97 -23.63
N ASP A 560 0.47 -18.92 -22.71
CA ASP A 560 1.64 -19.38 -21.94
C ASP A 560 2.52 -20.24 -22.84
N ALA A 561 3.78 -19.87 -22.98
CA ALA A 561 4.75 -20.66 -23.73
C ALA A 561 5.51 -21.58 -22.75
N TYR A 562 5.36 -22.86 -22.94
CA TYR A 562 6.03 -23.90 -22.18
C TYR A 562 7.12 -24.59 -23.01
N SER A 563 8.29 -24.84 -22.39
CA SER A 563 9.32 -25.70 -22.96
C SER A 563 9.26 -27.06 -22.29
N VAL A 564 9.08 -28.10 -23.10
CA VAL A 564 9.10 -29.50 -22.69
C VAL A 564 10.52 -30.02 -22.91
N VAL A 565 11.31 -30.14 -21.85
CA VAL A 565 12.70 -30.52 -21.93
C VAL A 565 12.84 -32.02 -21.69
N LEU A 566 13.36 -32.73 -22.69
CA LEU A 566 13.60 -34.19 -22.69
C LEU A 566 15.06 -34.46 -22.29
N ASN A 567 15.26 -35.26 -21.25
CA ASN A 567 16.60 -35.60 -20.75
C ASN A 567 17.25 -36.67 -21.61
N SER A 568 18.18 -36.33 -22.48
CA SER A 568 18.91 -37.26 -23.35
C SER A 568 19.72 -38.33 -22.60
N ASP A 569 20.08 -38.10 -21.36
CA ASP A 569 20.87 -39.02 -20.56
C ASP A 569 20.02 -40.11 -19.87
N HIS A 570 18.72 -39.83 -19.72
CA HIS A 570 17.81 -40.73 -18.99
C HIS A 570 17.48 -41.98 -19.77
N ALA A 571 17.52 -43.14 -19.11
CA ALA A 571 17.32 -44.47 -19.71
C ALA A 571 15.98 -44.61 -20.48
N LEU A 572 14.89 -43.99 -19.98
CA LEU A 572 13.57 -44.02 -20.65
C LEU A 572 13.57 -43.23 -21.96
N ILE A 573 14.24 -42.11 -22.04
CA ILE A 573 14.35 -41.29 -23.27
C ILE A 573 15.21 -42.04 -24.31
N LYS A 574 16.35 -42.63 -23.89
CA LYS A 574 17.17 -43.47 -24.76
C LYS A 574 16.36 -44.66 -25.33
N ARG A 575 15.54 -45.30 -24.49
CA ARG A 575 14.66 -46.39 -24.92
C ARG A 575 13.59 -45.94 -25.94
N VAL A 576 12.99 -44.75 -25.72
CA VAL A 576 12.04 -44.20 -26.69
C VAL A 576 12.72 -43.89 -28.03
N LEU A 577 13.95 -43.33 -28.01
CA LEU A 577 14.73 -43.05 -29.22
C LEU A 577 15.03 -44.31 -30.01
N GLU A 578 15.50 -45.35 -29.34
CA GLU A 578 15.79 -46.67 -29.99
C GLU A 578 14.53 -47.29 -30.58
N ALA A 579 13.43 -47.30 -29.84
CA ALA A 579 12.15 -47.78 -30.34
C ALA A 579 11.63 -46.98 -31.53
N CYS A 580 11.79 -45.65 -31.51
CA CYS A 580 11.44 -44.77 -32.64
C CYS A 580 12.26 -45.14 -33.87
N LYS A 581 13.59 -45.25 -33.75
CA LYS A 581 14.49 -45.61 -34.83
C LYS A 581 14.09 -46.96 -35.48
N GLN A 582 13.81 -47.95 -34.63
CA GLN A 582 13.45 -49.32 -35.11
C GLN A 582 12.10 -49.32 -35.81
N SER A 583 11.09 -48.65 -35.27
CA SER A 583 9.74 -48.74 -35.81
C SER A 583 9.48 -47.82 -37.01
N THR A 584 10.27 -46.75 -37.15
CA THR A 584 10.07 -45.78 -38.25
C THR A 584 11.14 -45.81 -39.34
N ALA A 585 12.15 -46.67 -39.22
CA ALA A 585 13.29 -46.73 -40.15
C ALA A 585 12.87 -46.85 -41.63
N ASP A 586 11.98 -47.79 -41.91
CA ASP A 586 11.52 -48.03 -43.28
C ASP A 586 10.75 -46.83 -43.91
N THR A 587 10.16 -45.99 -43.06
CA THR A 587 9.39 -44.83 -43.48
C THR A 587 10.25 -43.55 -43.50
N LEU A 588 11.09 -43.35 -42.47
CA LEU A 588 11.85 -42.08 -42.32
C LEU A 588 13.09 -42.06 -43.23
N GLN A 589 13.81 -43.16 -43.41
CA GLN A 589 15.02 -43.15 -44.23
C GLN A 589 14.82 -42.65 -45.65
N PRO A 590 13.77 -43.10 -46.43
CA PRO A 590 13.56 -42.60 -47.74
C PRO A 590 13.09 -41.14 -47.74
N VAL A 591 12.23 -40.75 -46.80
CA VAL A 591 11.70 -39.38 -46.69
C VAL A 591 12.83 -38.38 -46.32
N GLU A 592 13.72 -38.73 -45.39
CA GLU A 592 14.87 -37.90 -45.03
C GLU A 592 15.89 -37.75 -46.15
N ALA A 593 16.11 -38.83 -46.94
CA ALA A 593 16.95 -38.79 -48.11
C ALA A 593 16.39 -37.87 -49.18
N GLU A 594 15.05 -37.89 -49.42
CA GLU A 594 14.36 -37.01 -50.33
C GLU A 594 14.37 -35.54 -49.89
N ILE A 595 14.11 -35.28 -48.62
CA ILE A 595 14.21 -33.94 -48.05
C ILE A 595 15.60 -33.36 -48.29
N LYS A 596 16.65 -34.11 -47.97
CA LYS A 596 18.03 -33.71 -48.18
C LYS A 596 18.35 -33.41 -49.63
N GLY A 597 17.83 -34.24 -50.58
CA GLY A 597 17.98 -34.01 -52.00
C GLY A 597 17.27 -32.74 -52.48
N LEU A 598 16.04 -32.52 -52.03
CA LEU A 598 15.25 -31.34 -52.34
C LEU A 598 15.86 -30.05 -51.72
N GLU A 599 16.39 -30.12 -50.51
CA GLU A 599 17.08 -28.97 -49.87
C GLU A 599 18.36 -28.61 -50.60
N ALA A 600 19.14 -29.58 -51.06
CA ALA A 600 20.31 -29.34 -51.90
C ALA A 600 19.91 -28.67 -53.25
N ARG A 601 18.81 -29.12 -53.88
CA ARG A 601 18.24 -28.50 -55.10
C ARG A 601 17.77 -27.07 -54.83
N LEU A 602 17.06 -26.84 -53.75
CA LEU A 602 16.59 -25.52 -53.35
C LEU A 602 17.75 -24.55 -53.12
N ALA A 603 18.80 -25.01 -52.44
CA ALA A 603 20.02 -24.22 -52.21
C ALA A 603 20.71 -23.85 -53.52
N ALA A 604 20.81 -24.77 -54.49
CA ALA A 604 21.36 -24.50 -55.82
C ALA A 604 20.50 -23.48 -56.58
N LEU A 605 19.18 -23.60 -56.57
CA LEU A 605 18.25 -22.68 -57.21
C LEU A 605 18.34 -21.28 -56.62
N ARG A 606 18.39 -21.16 -55.29
CA ARG A 606 18.56 -19.88 -54.59
C ARG A 606 19.92 -19.25 -54.84
N GLN A 607 20.99 -20.04 -54.95
CA GLN A 607 22.32 -19.55 -55.29
C GLN A 607 22.32 -19.00 -56.75
N GLN A 608 21.66 -19.67 -57.69
CA GLN A 608 21.51 -19.18 -59.05
C GLN A 608 20.72 -17.88 -59.12
N GLN A 609 19.62 -17.77 -58.35
CA GLN A 609 18.85 -16.54 -58.25
C GLN A 609 19.61 -15.39 -57.62
N SER A 610 20.45 -15.66 -56.58
CA SER A 610 21.26 -14.64 -55.88
C SER A 610 22.34 -14.04 -56.76
N ALA A 611 22.75 -14.72 -57.84
CA ALA A 611 23.71 -14.23 -58.83
C ALA A 611 23.07 -13.29 -59.88
N LYS A 612 21.72 -13.14 -59.87
CA LYS A 612 20.94 -12.34 -60.81
C LYS A 612 20.32 -11.13 -60.09
N LYS A 613 20.03 -10.07 -60.84
CA LYS A 613 19.20 -8.97 -60.32
C LYS A 613 17.75 -9.41 -60.19
N PRO A 614 16.97 -8.87 -59.23
CA PRO A 614 15.57 -9.26 -59.01
C PRO A 614 14.68 -9.21 -60.30
N GLU A 615 15.02 -8.32 -61.22
CA GLU A 615 14.32 -8.12 -62.53
C GLU A 615 14.70 -9.17 -63.57
N GLU A 616 15.82 -9.86 -63.42
CA GLU A 616 16.34 -10.89 -64.30
C GLU A 616 15.90 -12.30 -63.89
N ILE A 617 15.24 -12.45 -62.75
CA ILE A 617 14.70 -13.73 -62.27
C ILE A 617 13.36 -13.98 -63.00
N THR A 618 13.31 -15.01 -63.80
CA THR A 618 12.09 -15.36 -64.58
C THR A 618 10.98 -15.90 -63.67
N GLU A 619 9.73 -15.82 -64.14
CA GLU A 619 8.60 -16.42 -63.45
C GLU A 619 8.72 -17.94 -63.30
N GLU A 620 9.34 -18.61 -64.28
CA GLU A 620 9.60 -20.04 -64.26
C GLU A 620 10.59 -20.41 -63.16
N GLU A 621 11.66 -19.63 -62.96
CA GLU A 621 12.63 -19.84 -61.88
C GLU A 621 12.03 -19.60 -60.49
N ARG A 622 11.13 -18.63 -60.33
CA ARG A 622 10.37 -18.42 -59.09
C ARG A 622 9.39 -19.58 -58.82
N ALA A 623 8.71 -20.04 -59.85
CA ALA A 623 7.78 -21.16 -59.77
C ALA A 623 8.50 -22.46 -59.37
N GLU A 624 9.76 -22.70 -59.91
CA GLU A 624 10.52 -23.88 -59.59
C GLU A 624 11.01 -23.85 -58.12
N VAL A 625 11.43 -22.71 -57.58
CA VAL A 625 11.75 -22.53 -56.15
C VAL A 625 10.52 -22.81 -55.32
N SER A 626 9.38 -22.18 -55.62
CA SER A 626 8.12 -22.38 -54.89
C SER A 626 7.63 -23.83 -54.91
N LYS A 627 7.78 -24.51 -56.08
CA LYS A 627 7.45 -25.92 -56.20
C LYS A 627 8.36 -26.80 -55.32
N THR A 628 9.67 -26.56 -55.34
CA THR A 628 10.63 -27.30 -54.52
C THR A 628 10.39 -27.07 -53.03
N GLU A 629 10.06 -25.84 -52.63
CA GLU A 629 9.67 -25.50 -51.23
C GLU A 629 8.42 -26.27 -50.80
N LYS A 630 7.43 -26.37 -51.70
CA LYS A 630 6.21 -27.14 -51.44
C LYS A 630 6.51 -28.64 -51.32
N GLU A 631 7.32 -29.21 -52.21
CA GLU A 631 7.76 -30.61 -52.12
C GLU A 631 8.48 -30.90 -50.80
N ILE A 632 9.36 -30.00 -50.34
CA ILE A 632 10.04 -30.11 -49.01
C ILE A 632 8.98 -30.06 -47.91
N ALA A 633 8.00 -29.14 -47.96
CA ALA A 633 6.95 -29.04 -46.98
C ALA A 633 6.08 -30.31 -46.91
N ASP A 634 5.73 -30.89 -48.03
CA ASP A 634 4.95 -32.12 -48.13
C ASP A 634 5.73 -33.31 -47.52
N GLN A 635 7.03 -33.45 -47.82
CA GLN A 635 7.89 -34.50 -47.25
C GLN A 635 8.10 -34.30 -45.73
N ARG A 636 8.27 -33.07 -45.29
CA ARG A 636 8.36 -32.77 -43.83
C ARG A 636 7.03 -33.10 -43.13
N ALA A 637 5.88 -32.80 -43.73
CA ALA A 637 4.58 -33.19 -43.19
C ALA A 637 4.43 -34.74 -43.08
N GLN A 638 4.93 -35.48 -44.08
CA GLN A 638 4.93 -36.93 -44.03
C GLN A 638 5.84 -37.47 -42.90
N LYS A 639 7.05 -36.90 -42.72
CA LYS A 639 7.94 -37.20 -41.59
C LYS A 639 7.25 -36.95 -40.25
N GLN A 640 6.62 -35.77 -40.11
CA GLN A 640 5.91 -35.42 -38.88
C GLN A 640 4.75 -36.39 -38.58
N ALA A 641 3.98 -36.80 -39.59
CA ALA A 641 2.87 -37.74 -39.45
C ALA A 641 3.39 -39.12 -38.92
N ALA A 642 4.46 -39.64 -39.50
CA ALA A 642 5.06 -40.91 -39.09
C ALA A 642 5.56 -40.89 -37.63
N LEU A 643 6.21 -39.75 -37.23
CA LEU A 643 6.68 -39.58 -35.84
C LEU A 643 5.49 -39.40 -34.88
N ALA A 644 4.43 -38.72 -35.30
CA ALA A 644 3.23 -38.56 -34.47
C ALA A 644 2.49 -39.88 -34.25
N ASP A 645 2.38 -40.72 -35.30
CA ASP A 645 1.78 -42.06 -35.21
C ASP A 645 2.59 -42.96 -34.29
N PHE A 646 3.92 -42.93 -34.36
CA PHE A 646 4.78 -43.61 -33.39
C PHE A 646 4.52 -43.16 -31.95
N GLY A 647 4.51 -41.82 -31.71
CA GLY A 647 4.23 -41.25 -30.41
C GLY A 647 2.87 -41.69 -29.87
N LYS A 648 1.83 -41.67 -30.71
CA LYS A 648 0.47 -42.13 -30.36
C LYS A 648 0.39 -43.61 -29.99
N GLY A 649 1.24 -44.45 -30.54
CA GLY A 649 1.30 -45.90 -30.26
C GLY A 649 2.24 -46.24 -29.11
N ASN A 650 2.94 -45.30 -28.46
CA ASN A 650 3.96 -45.57 -27.47
C ASN A 650 3.52 -45.20 -26.06
N ASP A 651 3.27 -46.20 -25.22
CA ASP A 651 2.79 -45.99 -23.84
C ASP A 651 3.81 -45.24 -22.95
N ILE A 652 5.12 -45.36 -23.20
CA ILE A 652 6.14 -44.65 -22.44
C ILE A 652 6.05 -43.15 -22.72
N VAL A 653 5.87 -42.76 -24.00
CA VAL A 653 5.72 -41.34 -24.38
C VAL A 653 4.51 -40.74 -23.68
N HIS A 654 3.35 -41.42 -23.75
CA HIS A 654 2.14 -40.95 -23.08
C HIS A 654 2.33 -40.83 -21.57
N GLN A 655 2.95 -41.82 -20.95
CA GLN A 655 3.15 -41.83 -19.49
C GLN A 655 4.08 -40.66 -19.07
N LEU A 656 5.15 -40.43 -19.82
CA LEU A 656 6.10 -39.34 -19.52
C LEU A 656 5.46 -37.96 -19.74
N VAL A 657 4.71 -37.79 -20.82
CA VAL A 657 3.98 -36.50 -21.10
C VAL A 657 2.99 -36.19 -19.96
N ASP A 658 2.17 -37.18 -19.61
CA ASP A 658 1.17 -37.00 -18.56
C ASP A 658 1.80 -36.76 -17.20
N LEU A 659 2.94 -37.42 -16.89
CA LEU A 659 3.68 -37.19 -15.65
C LEU A 659 4.19 -35.73 -15.55
N ALA A 660 4.75 -35.20 -16.64
CA ALA A 660 5.25 -33.87 -16.70
C ALA A 660 4.11 -32.82 -16.59
N LEU A 661 2.98 -33.08 -17.25
CA LEU A 661 1.78 -32.24 -17.16
C LEU A 661 1.19 -32.26 -15.73
N LEU A 662 1.16 -33.44 -15.08
CA LEU A 662 0.67 -33.59 -13.71
C LEU A 662 1.51 -32.77 -12.73
N GLN A 663 2.84 -32.86 -12.85
CA GLN A 663 3.77 -32.13 -12.01
C GLN A 663 3.59 -30.60 -12.09
N ASN A 664 3.15 -30.09 -13.24
CA ASN A 664 2.91 -28.68 -13.46
C ASN A 664 1.42 -28.26 -13.29
N GLY A 665 0.57 -29.16 -12.75
CA GLY A 665 -0.86 -28.87 -12.54
C GLY A 665 -1.68 -28.72 -13.83
N LEU A 666 -1.10 -29.12 -14.98
CA LEU A 666 -1.72 -29.00 -16.29
C LEU A 666 -2.57 -30.23 -16.68
N LEU A 667 -2.38 -31.38 -16.00
CA LEU A 667 -3.14 -32.60 -16.23
C LEU A 667 -4.43 -32.59 -15.40
N LYS A 668 -5.59 -32.52 -16.08
CA LYS A 668 -6.90 -32.38 -15.41
C LYS A 668 -7.98 -33.22 -16.10
N GLY A 669 -9.10 -33.44 -15.41
CA GLY A 669 -10.30 -34.07 -15.96
C GLY A 669 -10.07 -35.48 -16.50
N GLY A 670 -10.56 -35.76 -17.70
CA GLY A 670 -10.48 -37.11 -18.32
C GLY A 670 -9.06 -37.59 -18.63
N ALA A 671 -8.14 -36.64 -18.90
CA ALA A 671 -6.72 -36.99 -19.11
C ALA A 671 -6.08 -37.50 -17.83
N LEU A 672 -6.37 -36.88 -16.67
CA LEU A 672 -5.91 -37.36 -15.37
C LEU A 672 -6.49 -38.77 -15.03
N ASP A 673 -7.77 -39.01 -15.32
CA ASP A 673 -8.38 -40.33 -15.11
C ASP A 673 -7.71 -41.42 -15.99
N ALA A 674 -7.46 -41.11 -17.25
CA ALA A 674 -6.76 -41.99 -18.18
C ALA A 674 -5.32 -42.30 -17.71
N PHE A 675 -4.58 -41.27 -17.24
CA PHE A 675 -3.26 -41.41 -16.66
C PHE A 675 -3.27 -42.34 -15.43
N LEU A 676 -4.20 -42.13 -14.50
CA LEU A 676 -4.33 -42.96 -13.31
C LEU A 676 -4.62 -44.42 -13.65
N LYS A 677 -5.50 -44.72 -14.62
CA LYS A 677 -5.80 -46.07 -15.10
C LYS A 677 -4.57 -46.76 -15.70
N ARG A 678 -3.78 -46.05 -16.54
CA ARG A 678 -2.52 -46.59 -17.06
C ARG A 678 -1.50 -46.83 -15.97
N SER A 679 -1.32 -45.90 -15.05
CA SER A 679 -0.39 -46.01 -13.92
C SER A 679 -0.70 -47.25 -13.07
N VAL A 680 -1.98 -47.50 -12.75
CA VAL A 680 -2.40 -48.69 -12.00
C VAL A 680 -2.14 -49.96 -12.78
N ALA A 681 -2.31 -49.97 -14.11
CA ALA A 681 -2.02 -51.13 -14.93
C ALA A 681 -0.53 -51.48 -14.99
N LEU A 682 0.37 -50.47 -14.86
CA LEU A 682 1.82 -50.69 -14.81
C LEU A 682 2.33 -51.25 -13.47
N ILE A 683 1.54 -51.12 -12.40
CA ILE A 683 1.90 -51.66 -11.05
C ILE A 683 1.57 -53.15 -10.93
N LYS A 684 0.72 -53.67 -11.80
CA LYS A 684 0.39 -55.11 -11.89
C LYS A 684 1.44 -55.87 -12.69
#